data_f7c88e67f07b879bb32a9230299138df
#
_entry.id   f7c88e67f07b879bb32a9230299138df
#
_cell.length_a   1.000
_cell.length_b   1.000
_cell.length_c   1.000
_cell.angle_alpha   90.00
_cell.angle_beta   90.00
_cell.angle_gamma   90.00
#
_symmetry.space_group_name_H-M   'P 1'
#
loop_
_entity.id
_entity.type
_entity.pdbx_description
1 polymer ?
#
loop_
_entity_poly.entity_id
_entity_poly.type
_entity_poly.pdbx_seq_one_letter_code
_entity_poly.pdbx_strand_id
1 'polypeptide(L)'
;MIRWSRPLGLAAAAALALVACSKPPADVYVGSARSGQALDLGKNTANEACSLQQGANNAEIFCGSYLEPAGRVDTQTTTADPSAFLGSSPWRSSFDSRFLCGSPTSTTVLGAPAATLSCTRRQGGWQQVVLATSIDGKMFVADGVRPVESVLPKAIGVVAGKVSASPAAALDSGLEAQRSASQAVNIQGAGAIAEVQRQMQRGAMENRRGNYAAAESAYRAAISIQERIVGADNPALAVPVAREALQVSNQGRYAEADRLFARAEKLVSQRNQIDPLARPMVADMRALDLLNRDKPAEALPLLKQAEQGFLKLVPPDALRPRARNNRVARTTAERLAQEAEDMSIMSDPTANQALNSVIETRRYQAIALAEMGRTQDAEAALQSAADLYAGRDPRLAARFYRTVGMGLGDAGVRGDAADLQRAVDNFNRGQPGTMPLAETQLLHAARLAAAGSYSSALPECRSAAKTLGTLKGGVEPALLIPCLDALNTEVARGGQPVLAEMFALSQLAQGSITSRQIALAAARLAESARDPKVADAINAYDAATAKLETLYRRRLELGGDKDSTSAKALDEEIRKAVAAQRDAGEARQAASPGFAALVQESVSAADVQALLGPDEAVATMVVGPNEGWTLLIRKDSISAGRISGGAAKLDGMVKAFRDAMELGRDNRPHAFNIAAARGIYDAVLAPVQSGLSGVNALTVAPAGSLLSVPFAALLTGPAEDSNLSAAPFLIKQYAISHVPSAASFVNLRKGAKTVQARNPWFGMGDFKPPSLKQAMATFPVDACGDSAKALASLPPLPGAVRELEVARQLEGAAASDQLLGMAFTSQAVLKAPLKNFRIVHFATHAILPGELRCQAEPAVLTSTPPNAPNASAAMLTASQIQQMELDAELVILAACNTGGANGAAGESLSGLARAFFFAGARSLLVTHWEANDATTLYLTALFLGNLNASPQAGPAMALANAQRRMLSESVGERAVQAHPYYWAVAALIGGRGEGGGGKMAAVPGGPAGG
;
A
#
# COMPACT_ATOMS: atom_id res chain seq x y z
N MET A 1 36.63 -5.43 -62.34
CA MET A 1 36.62 -3.97 -62.71
C MET A 1 35.24 -3.69 -63.25
N ILE A 2 34.50 -2.88 -62.59
CA ILE A 2 33.62 -1.78 -62.99
C ILE A 2 32.84 -1.39 -61.72
N ARG A 3 33.13 -0.18 -61.25
CA ARG A 3 32.45 0.55 -60.16
C ARG A 3 31.09 0.99 -60.66
N TRP A 4 30.08 0.85 -59.76
CA TRP A 4 28.86 1.65 -59.81
C TRP A 4 28.66 2.34 -58.47
N SER A 5 28.72 3.66 -58.56
CA SER A 5 28.49 4.62 -57.45
C SER A 5 26.98 4.71 -57.11
N ARG A 6 26.68 4.70 -55.83
CA ARG A 6 25.37 4.98 -55.27
C ARG A 6 25.05 6.48 -55.28
N PRO A 7 23.79 6.85 -55.32
CA PRO A 7 23.30 8.03 -54.62
C PRO A 7 22.53 7.65 -53.36
N LEU A 8 23.20 7.78 -52.25
CA LEU A 8 22.61 7.91 -50.93
C LEU A 8 22.25 9.39 -50.75
N GLY A 9 20.97 9.75 -50.73
CA GLY A 9 20.62 11.14 -50.45
C GLY A 9 19.16 11.51 -50.33
N LEU A 10 18.21 10.60 -50.54
CA LEU A 10 16.78 10.98 -50.51
C LEU A 10 15.85 10.11 -49.61
N ALA A 11 16.36 9.10 -48.96
CA ALA A 11 15.57 8.27 -48.05
C ALA A 11 15.61 8.73 -46.59
N ALA A 12 16.52 9.61 -46.17
CA ALA A 12 16.66 10.08 -44.81
C ALA A 12 15.76 11.27 -44.46
N ALA A 13 15.28 12.03 -45.45
CA ALA A 13 14.41 13.20 -45.18
C ALA A 13 12.92 12.84 -45.05
N ALA A 14 12.49 11.71 -45.62
CA ALA A 14 11.11 11.25 -45.49
C ALA A 14 10.82 10.53 -44.17
N ALA A 15 11.82 9.98 -43.47
CA ALA A 15 11.66 9.30 -42.21
C ALA A 15 11.54 10.24 -40.99
N LEU A 16 11.97 11.50 -41.13
CA LEU A 16 11.92 12.49 -40.05
C LEU A 16 10.62 13.33 -40.02
N ALA A 17 9.83 13.34 -41.10
CA ALA A 17 8.60 14.09 -41.21
C ALA A 17 7.37 13.35 -40.69
N LEU A 18 7.44 12.04 -40.43
CA LEU A 18 6.31 11.21 -39.97
C LEU A 18 6.24 11.00 -38.48
N VAL A 19 7.19 11.52 -37.68
CA VAL A 19 7.20 11.42 -36.20
C VAL A 19 6.44 12.57 -35.53
N ALA A 20 5.96 13.57 -36.29
CA ALA A 20 5.35 14.78 -35.75
C ALA A 20 3.81 14.74 -35.58
N CYS A 21 3.14 13.63 -35.89
CA CYS A 21 1.69 13.55 -35.79
C CYS A 21 1.23 12.54 -34.73
N SER A 22 0.57 13.07 -33.74
CA SER A 22 -0.31 12.44 -32.73
C SER A 22 0.36 11.66 -31.58
N LYS A 23 0.39 12.33 -30.45
CA LYS A 23 0.51 11.67 -29.14
C LYS A 23 -0.82 11.08 -28.71
N PRO A 24 -0.83 9.86 -28.16
CA PRO A 24 -2.00 9.35 -27.47
C PRO A 24 -2.28 10.20 -26.22
N PRO A 25 -3.54 10.46 -25.87
CA PRO A 25 -3.88 11.11 -24.62
C PRO A 25 -3.44 10.24 -23.45
N ALA A 26 -2.76 10.86 -22.50
CA ALA A 26 -2.27 10.22 -21.30
C ALA A 26 -3.41 9.94 -20.33
N ASP A 27 -4.05 8.80 -20.43
CA ASP A 27 -5.05 8.33 -19.47
C ASP A 27 -4.59 7.14 -18.61
N VAL A 28 -3.34 6.73 -18.72
CA VAL A 28 -2.72 5.81 -17.76
C VAL A 28 -1.30 6.29 -17.51
N TYR A 29 -1.15 7.11 -16.50
CA TYR A 29 0.16 7.48 -16.00
C TYR A 29 0.74 6.36 -15.15
N VAL A 30 1.49 5.48 -15.80
CA VAL A 30 2.60 4.80 -15.14
C VAL A 30 3.81 5.68 -15.44
N GLY A 31 4.44 6.20 -14.38
CA GLY A 31 5.44 7.23 -14.45
C GLY A 31 6.40 7.12 -15.65
N SER A 32 6.23 8.02 -16.62
CA SER A 32 7.27 8.28 -17.60
C SER A 32 8.48 8.82 -16.85
N ALA A 33 9.67 8.35 -17.19
CA ALA A 33 10.89 8.92 -16.66
C ALA A 33 10.86 10.44 -16.89
N ARG A 34 10.69 11.21 -15.82
CA ARG A 34 10.61 12.66 -15.86
C ARG A 34 12.02 13.18 -16.15
N SER A 35 12.23 13.65 -17.34
CA SER A 35 13.49 14.30 -17.74
C SER A 35 13.27 15.81 -17.66
N GLY A 36 13.92 16.46 -16.72
CA GLY A 36 13.92 17.91 -16.63
C GLY A 36 13.67 18.44 -15.20
N GLN A 37 14.25 19.60 -14.93
CA GLN A 37 14.05 20.32 -13.67
C GLN A 37 12.64 20.92 -13.64
N ALA A 38 11.89 20.75 -12.55
CA ALA A 38 10.61 21.41 -12.36
C ALA A 38 10.80 22.93 -12.27
N LEU A 39 9.95 23.70 -12.93
CA LEU A 39 9.98 25.15 -12.96
C LEU A 39 8.83 25.73 -12.14
N ASP A 40 9.09 26.76 -11.33
CA ASP A 40 8.08 27.38 -10.45
C ASP A 40 7.10 28.23 -11.24
N LEU A 41 5.81 27.90 -11.14
CA LEU A 41 4.70 28.69 -11.71
C LEU A 41 4.08 29.67 -10.69
N GLY A 42 4.46 29.61 -9.42
CA GLY A 42 3.82 30.36 -8.34
C GLY A 42 2.63 29.61 -7.75
N LYS A 43 1.65 30.32 -7.23
CA LYS A 43 0.46 29.73 -6.57
C LYS A 43 -0.78 29.86 -7.43
N ASN A 44 -1.65 28.85 -7.37
CA ASN A 44 -2.95 28.88 -8.01
C ASN A 44 -4.00 29.64 -7.15
N THR A 45 -5.25 29.73 -7.62
CA THR A 45 -6.34 30.41 -6.91
C THR A 45 -6.70 29.78 -5.56
N ALA A 46 -6.35 28.52 -5.37
CA ALA A 46 -6.52 27.80 -4.11
C ALA A 46 -5.30 27.93 -3.16
N ASN A 47 -4.34 28.80 -3.48
CA ASN A 47 -3.09 29.03 -2.74
C ASN A 47 -2.15 27.82 -2.70
N GLU A 48 -2.31 26.86 -3.63
CA GLU A 48 -1.41 25.73 -3.78
C GLU A 48 -0.22 26.14 -4.66
N ALA A 49 1.00 25.73 -4.27
CA ALA A 49 2.19 25.92 -5.11
C ALA A 49 2.09 25.07 -6.38
N CYS A 50 2.43 25.67 -7.51
CA CYS A 50 2.39 25.04 -8.82
C CYS A 50 3.77 25.00 -9.47
N SER A 51 4.07 23.90 -10.16
CA SER A 51 5.28 23.73 -10.95
C SER A 51 4.99 23.18 -12.34
N LEU A 52 5.89 23.48 -13.27
CA LEU A 52 5.86 22.99 -14.65
C LEU A 52 6.99 21.99 -14.85
N GLN A 53 6.68 20.83 -15.39
CA GLN A 53 7.68 19.86 -15.85
C GLN A 53 7.60 19.72 -17.35
N GLN A 54 8.73 19.94 -18.03
CA GLN A 54 8.81 19.80 -19.48
C GLN A 54 9.09 18.35 -19.86
N GLY A 55 8.24 17.78 -20.72
CA GLY A 55 8.47 16.53 -21.41
C GLY A 55 8.97 16.75 -22.84
N ALA A 56 9.19 15.68 -23.59
CA ALA A 56 9.73 15.76 -24.96
C ALA A 56 8.88 16.59 -25.93
N ASN A 57 7.55 16.65 -25.75
CA ASN A 57 6.63 17.36 -26.65
C ASN A 57 5.44 18.04 -25.92
N ASN A 58 5.33 17.98 -24.60
CA ASN A 58 4.34 18.64 -23.76
C ASN A 58 4.97 19.08 -22.46
N ALA A 59 4.30 19.95 -21.77
CA ALA A 59 4.66 20.30 -20.41
C ALA A 59 3.48 20.01 -19.49
N GLU A 60 3.74 19.52 -18.29
CA GLU A 60 2.75 19.16 -17.30
C GLU A 60 2.78 20.12 -16.12
N ILE A 61 1.60 20.52 -15.64
CA ILE A 61 1.43 21.41 -14.50
C ILE A 61 1.01 20.60 -13.29
N PHE A 62 1.75 20.74 -12.20
CA PHE A 62 1.49 20.08 -10.92
C PHE A 62 1.16 21.13 -9.87
N CYS A 63 0.00 21.00 -9.21
CA CYS A 63 -0.44 21.89 -8.12
C CYS A 63 -1.08 21.04 -7.03
N GLY A 64 -0.70 21.25 -5.79
CA GLY A 64 -1.26 20.49 -4.65
C GLY A 64 -0.97 19.00 -4.65
N SER A 65 -0.44 18.46 -5.73
CA SER A 65 0.05 17.09 -5.88
C SER A 65 1.15 17.04 -6.94
N TYR A 66 2.15 16.21 -6.73
CA TYR A 66 3.27 16.00 -7.66
C TYR A 66 3.16 14.67 -8.42
N LEU A 67 2.17 13.84 -8.10
CA LEU A 67 1.93 12.55 -8.75
C LEU A 67 0.98 12.69 -9.94
N GLU A 68 -0.04 13.54 -9.79
CA GLU A 68 -1.07 13.73 -10.81
C GLU A 68 -0.99 15.14 -11.36
N PRO A 69 -0.84 15.31 -12.68
CA PRO A 69 -0.85 16.62 -13.26
C PRO A 69 -2.25 17.28 -13.12
N ALA A 70 -2.26 18.51 -12.66
CA ALA A 70 -3.46 19.33 -12.55
C ALA A 70 -3.81 20.03 -13.87
N GLY A 71 -2.85 20.09 -14.80
CA GLY A 71 -2.99 20.66 -16.13
C GLY A 71 -1.80 20.31 -17.02
N ARG A 72 -1.87 20.75 -18.26
CA ARG A 72 -0.79 20.56 -19.25
C ARG A 72 -0.75 21.72 -20.26
N VAL A 73 0.37 21.85 -20.96
CA VAL A 73 0.56 22.74 -22.10
C VAL A 73 1.03 21.94 -23.30
N ASP A 74 0.29 22.00 -24.39
CA ASP A 74 0.60 21.39 -25.65
C ASP A 74 0.95 22.48 -26.70
N THR A 75 1.88 22.18 -27.61
CA THR A 75 2.21 23.05 -28.74
C THR A 75 1.71 22.44 -30.03
N GLN A 76 0.97 23.22 -30.83
CA GLN A 76 0.40 22.80 -32.11
C GLN A 76 0.96 23.66 -33.23
N THR A 77 1.26 23.06 -34.38
CA THR A 77 1.71 23.74 -35.59
C THR A 77 0.51 24.14 -36.42
N THR A 78 -0.11 25.28 -36.08
CA THR A 78 -1.24 25.86 -36.83
C THR A 78 -1.22 27.36 -36.72
N THR A 79 -1.69 28.03 -37.76
CA THR A 79 -1.85 29.48 -37.86
C THR A 79 -3.30 29.93 -37.69
N ALA A 80 -4.19 29.00 -37.24
CA ALA A 80 -5.58 29.32 -37.01
C ALA A 80 -5.75 30.38 -35.88
N ASP A 81 -6.82 31.13 -35.92
CA ASP A 81 -7.24 32.00 -34.78
C ASP A 81 -7.52 31.14 -33.54
N PRO A 82 -7.13 31.55 -32.31
CA PRO A 82 -7.36 30.76 -31.10
C PRO A 82 -8.82 30.41 -30.87
N SER A 83 -9.78 31.28 -31.14
CA SER A 83 -11.21 31.02 -30.98
C SER A 83 -11.71 29.99 -32.02
N ALA A 84 -11.27 30.14 -33.28
CA ALA A 84 -11.58 29.17 -34.32
C ALA A 84 -10.97 27.78 -34.02
N PHE A 85 -9.75 27.77 -33.53
CA PHE A 85 -9.07 26.54 -33.11
C PHE A 85 -9.82 25.80 -31.99
N LEU A 86 -10.20 26.50 -30.92
CA LEU A 86 -10.99 25.95 -29.82
C LEU A 86 -12.44 25.64 -30.22
N GLY A 87 -12.92 26.20 -31.32
CA GLY A 87 -14.30 25.99 -31.83
C GLY A 87 -14.49 24.69 -32.60
N SER A 88 -13.55 24.36 -33.52
CA SER A 88 -13.77 23.30 -34.53
C SER A 88 -12.51 22.61 -35.03
N SER A 89 -11.44 22.48 -34.23
CA SER A 89 -10.22 21.78 -34.62
C SER A 89 -10.27 20.26 -34.33
N PRO A 90 -9.40 19.44 -34.94
CA PRO A 90 -9.22 18.05 -34.54
C PRO A 90 -8.86 17.87 -33.05
N TRP A 91 -8.10 18.83 -32.50
CA TRP A 91 -7.81 18.90 -31.07
C TRP A 91 -9.11 19.03 -30.26
N ARG A 92 -10.02 19.92 -30.69
CA ARG A 92 -11.32 20.11 -30.03
C ARG A 92 -12.15 18.84 -30.05
N SER A 93 -12.25 18.15 -31.17
CA SER A 93 -12.99 16.90 -31.29
C SER A 93 -12.46 15.82 -30.33
N SER A 94 -11.14 15.69 -30.23
CA SER A 94 -10.49 14.79 -29.27
C SER A 94 -10.72 15.22 -27.82
N PHE A 95 -10.78 16.52 -27.54
CA PHE A 95 -11.01 17.04 -26.18
C PHE A 95 -12.46 16.81 -25.74
N ASP A 96 -13.43 16.98 -26.64
CA ASP A 96 -14.85 16.77 -26.37
C ASP A 96 -15.21 15.33 -26.03
N SER A 97 -14.38 14.35 -26.40
CA SER A 97 -14.58 12.97 -25.95
C SER A 97 -14.52 12.81 -24.43
N ARG A 98 -13.70 13.63 -23.77
CA ARG A 98 -13.45 13.62 -22.31
C ARG A 98 -14.21 14.71 -21.55
N PHE A 99 -14.54 15.80 -22.21
CA PHE A 99 -15.12 16.99 -21.62
C PHE A 99 -16.40 17.43 -22.32
N LEU A 100 -17.27 18.07 -21.59
CA LEU A 100 -18.43 18.79 -22.11
C LEU A 100 -18.11 20.27 -22.01
N CYS A 101 -17.91 20.94 -23.16
CA CYS A 101 -17.44 22.32 -23.20
C CYS A 101 -18.48 23.30 -23.79
N GLY A 102 -18.43 24.51 -23.30
CA GLY A 102 -19.18 25.64 -23.88
C GLY A 102 -18.55 26.18 -25.19
N SER A 103 -18.98 27.36 -25.57
CA SER A 103 -18.40 28.12 -26.71
C SER A 103 -17.10 28.82 -26.29
N PRO A 104 -16.12 28.99 -27.19
CA PRO A 104 -14.91 29.76 -26.91
C PRO A 104 -15.22 31.23 -26.60
N THR A 105 -14.47 31.79 -25.66
CA THR A 105 -14.53 33.22 -25.31
C THR A 105 -13.17 33.86 -25.60
N SER A 106 -13.14 34.92 -26.41
CA SER A 106 -11.91 35.65 -26.76
C SER A 106 -11.33 36.37 -25.54
N THR A 107 -10.00 36.39 -25.43
CA THR A 107 -9.21 37.06 -24.39
C THR A 107 -7.83 37.43 -24.92
N THR A 108 -6.94 37.91 -24.07
CA THR A 108 -5.54 38.17 -24.42
C THR A 108 -4.60 37.52 -23.39
N VAL A 109 -3.48 36.99 -23.83
CA VAL A 109 -2.44 36.39 -22.97
C VAL A 109 -1.08 36.87 -23.44
N LEU A 110 -0.28 37.44 -22.54
CA LEU A 110 1.07 37.98 -22.84
C LEU A 110 1.05 38.97 -24.02
N GLY A 111 -0.02 39.75 -24.16
CA GLY A 111 -0.22 40.71 -25.26
C GLY A 111 -0.63 40.10 -26.60
N ALA A 112 -0.76 38.78 -26.70
CA ALA A 112 -1.23 38.10 -27.90
C ALA A 112 -2.73 37.75 -27.83
N PRO A 113 -3.43 37.65 -28.99
CA PRO A 113 -4.80 37.13 -29.05
C PRO A 113 -4.89 35.71 -28.47
N ALA A 114 -5.93 35.49 -27.65
CA ALA A 114 -6.16 34.23 -26.99
C ALA A 114 -7.65 33.89 -26.91
N ALA A 115 -7.99 32.65 -26.59
CA ALA A 115 -9.36 32.24 -26.32
C ALA A 115 -9.39 31.22 -25.17
N THR A 116 -10.50 31.21 -24.41
CA THR A 116 -10.75 30.32 -23.30
C THR A 116 -11.98 29.45 -23.52
N LEU A 117 -11.97 28.24 -22.92
CA LEU A 117 -13.13 27.37 -22.80
C LEU A 117 -13.38 27.00 -21.34
N SER A 118 -14.64 27.00 -20.92
CA SER A 118 -15.07 26.37 -19.67
C SER A 118 -15.74 25.04 -19.99
N CYS A 119 -15.25 23.98 -19.36
CA CYS A 119 -15.67 22.61 -19.60
C CYS A 119 -16.00 21.88 -18.30
N THR A 120 -16.79 20.81 -18.39
CA THR A 120 -17.02 19.85 -17.29
C THR A 120 -16.43 18.51 -17.69
N ARG A 121 -15.59 17.91 -16.86
CA ARG A 121 -15.04 16.58 -17.12
C ARG A 121 -16.15 15.54 -17.04
N ARG A 122 -16.28 14.69 -18.08
CA ARG A 122 -17.34 13.67 -18.13
C ARG A 122 -17.17 12.65 -17.02
N GLN A 123 -15.96 12.16 -16.78
CA GLN A 123 -15.63 11.31 -15.63
C GLN A 123 -15.14 12.19 -14.47
N GLY A 124 -15.83 12.16 -13.35
CA GLY A 124 -15.51 12.93 -12.15
C GLY A 124 -16.37 14.18 -11.93
N GLY A 125 -16.89 14.81 -13.00
CA GLY A 125 -17.87 15.91 -12.92
C GLY A 125 -17.31 17.29 -12.54
N TRP A 126 -15.98 17.44 -12.34
CA TRP A 126 -15.37 18.72 -11.98
C TRP A 126 -15.10 19.63 -13.18
N GLN A 127 -14.91 20.92 -12.86
CA GLN A 127 -14.69 21.96 -13.85
C GLN A 127 -13.26 21.93 -14.40
N GLN A 128 -13.13 22.12 -15.71
CA GLN A 128 -11.88 22.23 -16.46
C GLN A 128 -11.87 23.54 -17.25
N VAL A 129 -10.72 24.15 -17.39
CA VAL A 129 -10.50 25.32 -18.22
C VAL A 129 -9.46 25.05 -19.27
N VAL A 130 -9.64 25.67 -20.43
CA VAL A 130 -8.68 25.64 -21.53
C VAL A 130 -8.34 27.07 -21.92
N LEU A 131 -7.08 27.30 -22.21
CA LEU A 131 -6.54 28.55 -22.70
C LEU A 131 -5.69 28.28 -23.95
N ALA A 132 -6.05 28.88 -25.08
CA ALA A 132 -5.26 28.81 -26.31
C ALA A 132 -4.77 30.21 -26.73
N THR A 133 -3.53 30.31 -27.19
CA THR A 133 -2.96 31.57 -27.70
C THR A 133 -1.93 31.26 -28.81
N SER A 134 -1.81 32.20 -29.77
CA SER A 134 -0.81 32.11 -30.84
C SER A 134 0.37 33.02 -30.53
N ILE A 135 1.56 32.41 -30.38
CA ILE A 135 2.83 33.13 -30.13
C ILE A 135 3.86 32.66 -31.16
N ASP A 136 4.50 33.60 -31.85
CA ASP A 136 5.55 33.34 -32.87
C ASP A 136 5.12 32.29 -33.93
N GLY A 137 3.86 32.37 -34.37
CA GLY A 137 3.32 31.44 -35.38
C GLY A 137 3.05 30.03 -34.91
N LYS A 138 3.10 29.77 -33.61
CA LYS A 138 2.75 28.49 -32.99
C LYS A 138 1.54 28.67 -32.07
N MET A 139 0.65 27.66 -32.08
CA MET A 139 -0.49 27.63 -31.16
C MET A 139 -0.09 26.89 -29.88
N PHE A 140 -0.20 27.56 -28.74
CA PHE A 140 -0.04 26.96 -27.42
C PHE A 140 -1.41 26.76 -26.79
N VAL A 141 -1.68 25.55 -26.33
CA VAL A 141 -2.95 25.16 -25.70
C VAL A 141 -2.66 24.65 -24.32
N ALA A 142 -3.11 25.34 -23.30
CA ALA A 142 -3.03 24.91 -21.92
C ALA A 142 -4.42 24.47 -21.44
N ASP A 143 -4.53 23.31 -20.82
CA ASP A 143 -5.75 22.86 -20.15
C ASP A 143 -5.45 22.42 -18.71
N GLY A 144 -6.41 22.58 -17.82
CA GLY A 144 -6.26 22.15 -16.45
C GLY A 144 -7.53 22.29 -15.61
N VAL A 145 -7.55 21.68 -14.43
CA VAL A 145 -8.66 21.84 -13.49
C VAL A 145 -8.81 23.31 -13.08
N ARG A 146 -10.05 23.75 -12.85
CA ARG A 146 -10.35 25.17 -12.61
C ARG A 146 -9.40 25.90 -11.64
N PRO A 147 -8.94 25.30 -10.53
CA PRO A 147 -7.99 25.98 -9.64
C PRO A 147 -6.69 26.44 -10.27
N VAL A 148 -6.25 25.81 -11.37
CA VAL A 148 -4.98 26.19 -12.04
C VAL A 148 -5.14 27.26 -13.11
N GLU A 149 -6.34 27.78 -13.36
CA GLU A 149 -6.62 28.81 -14.36
C GLU A 149 -5.67 30.00 -14.27
N SER A 150 -5.37 30.47 -13.06
CA SER A 150 -4.49 31.60 -12.82
C SER A 150 -3.02 31.39 -13.22
N VAL A 151 -2.55 30.16 -13.31
CA VAL A 151 -1.16 29.84 -13.67
C VAL A 151 -0.99 29.40 -15.13
N LEU A 152 -2.09 29.17 -15.87
CA LEU A 152 -2.03 28.77 -17.29
C LEU A 152 -1.30 29.80 -18.18
N PRO A 153 -1.52 31.14 -18.03
CA PRO A 153 -0.80 32.11 -18.83
C PRO A 153 0.71 32.08 -18.62
N LYS A 154 1.16 31.92 -17.36
CA LYS A 154 2.58 31.79 -17.04
C LYS A 154 3.15 30.50 -17.57
N ALA A 155 2.42 29.39 -17.46
CA ALA A 155 2.85 28.09 -17.99
C ALA A 155 3.07 28.14 -19.51
N ILE A 156 2.14 28.76 -20.25
CA ILE A 156 2.30 29.01 -21.69
C ILE A 156 3.55 29.87 -21.94
N GLY A 157 3.72 30.98 -21.20
CA GLY A 157 4.85 31.87 -21.34
C GLY A 157 6.20 31.19 -21.15
N VAL A 158 6.29 30.30 -20.19
CA VAL A 158 7.51 29.49 -19.94
C VAL A 158 7.77 28.52 -21.09
N VAL A 159 6.74 27.80 -21.57
CA VAL A 159 6.87 26.85 -22.70
C VAL A 159 7.20 27.59 -24.02
N ALA A 160 6.66 28.79 -24.21
CA ALA A 160 6.93 29.65 -25.37
C ALA A 160 8.27 30.39 -25.27
N GLY A 161 9.02 30.28 -24.18
CA GLY A 161 10.29 30.98 -23.97
C GLY A 161 10.15 32.50 -23.77
N LYS A 162 8.95 33.00 -23.47
CA LYS A 162 8.64 34.42 -23.24
C LYS A 162 8.71 34.83 -21.77
N VAL A 163 8.66 33.87 -20.86
CA VAL A 163 8.71 34.10 -19.41
C VAL A 163 9.77 33.18 -18.84
N SER A 164 10.69 33.72 -18.04
CA SER A 164 11.65 32.93 -17.27
C SER A 164 11.01 32.43 -15.99
N ALA A 165 11.29 31.20 -15.60
CA ALA A 165 10.85 30.63 -14.33
C ALA A 165 12.08 30.04 -13.59
N SER A 166 12.12 30.27 -12.27
CA SER A 166 13.12 29.66 -11.39
C SER A 166 12.88 28.16 -11.25
N PRO A 167 13.94 27.38 -10.93
CA PRO A 167 13.76 25.99 -10.54
C PRO A 167 12.78 25.88 -9.38
N ALA A 168 11.79 25.01 -9.50
CA ALA A 168 10.91 24.66 -8.38
C ALA A 168 11.69 23.78 -7.38
N ALA A 169 11.40 23.93 -6.09
CA ALA A 169 11.96 23.06 -5.07
C ALA A 169 11.66 21.59 -5.40
N ALA A 170 12.70 20.78 -5.49
CA ALA A 170 12.54 19.36 -5.76
C ALA A 170 11.85 18.67 -4.56
N LEU A 171 10.80 17.91 -4.82
CA LEU A 171 10.07 17.16 -3.80
C LEU A 171 10.35 15.66 -3.95
N ASP A 172 10.60 15.02 -2.81
CA ASP A 172 10.95 13.61 -2.73
C ASP A 172 9.73 12.72 -2.96
N SER A 173 9.78 11.86 -3.97
CA SER A 173 8.71 10.94 -4.37
C SER A 173 8.35 9.87 -3.33
N GLY A 174 9.23 9.59 -2.37
CA GLY A 174 9.02 8.56 -1.34
C GLY A 174 8.00 8.94 -0.27
N LEU A 175 7.83 10.22 0.03
CA LEU A 175 6.90 10.76 1.03
C LEU A 175 5.51 11.10 0.47
N GLU A 176 5.36 11.12 -0.85
CA GLU A 176 4.11 11.52 -1.51
C GLU A 176 2.95 10.54 -1.28
N ALA A 177 3.22 9.25 -1.15
CA ALA A 177 2.16 8.26 -0.86
C ALA A 177 1.53 8.47 0.54
N GLN A 178 2.27 9.03 1.50
CA GLN A 178 1.75 9.39 2.82
C GLN A 178 1.04 10.75 2.85
N ARG A 179 1.42 11.68 1.95
CA ARG A 179 0.80 13.00 1.84
C ARG A 179 -0.60 12.97 1.25
N SER A 180 -0.95 11.91 0.55
CA SER A 180 -2.18 11.85 -0.21
C SER A 180 -3.44 11.93 0.65
N ALA A 181 -3.43 11.41 1.87
CA ALA A 181 -4.55 11.57 2.80
C ALA A 181 -4.72 13.01 3.29
N SER A 182 -3.65 13.79 3.28
CA SER A 182 -3.60 15.13 3.86
C SER A 182 -4.04 16.26 2.91
N GLN A 183 -4.03 16.03 1.61
CA GLN A 183 -4.37 17.08 0.61
C GLN A 183 -5.86 17.15 0.25
N ALA A 184 -6.66 16.19 0.72
CA ALA A 184 -8.09 16.04 0.40
C ALA A 184 -9.00 17.20 0.88
N VAL A 185 -8.47 18.21 1.52
CA VAL A 185 -9.27 19.14 2.33
C VAL A 185 -9.48 20.50 1.69
N ASN A 186 -8.60 20.94 0.82
CA ASN A 186 -8.92 22.13 0.03
C ASN A 186 -9.86 21.75 -1.13
N ILE A 187 -11.16 21.69 -0.85
CA ILE A 187 -12.22 21.29 -1.79
C ILE A 187 -12.21 22.17 -3.06
N GLN A 188 -11.65 23.37 -2.98
CA GLN A 188 -11.49 24.29 -4.10
C GLN A 188 -10.15 24.13 -4.81
N GLY A 189 -9.25 23.27 -4.31
CA GLY A 189 -7.91 23.06 -4.83
C GLY A 189 -7.79 21.93 -5.84
N ALA A 190 -6.74 21.98 -6.63
CA ALA A 190 -6.35 20.90 -7.54
C ALA A 190 -5.97 19.62 -6.75
N GLY A 191 -5.43 19.78 -5.54
CA GLY A 191 -5.07 18.69 -4.64
C GLY A 191 -6.24 17.80 -4.25
N ALA A 192 -7.45 18.34 -4.06
CA ALA A 192 -8.64 17.54 -3.76
C ALA A 192 -9.04 16.63 -4.93
N ILE A 193 -8.97 17.16 -6.17
CA ILE A 193 -9.24 16.37 -7.37
C ILE A 193 -8.18 15.27 -7.56
N ALA A 194 -6.91 15.61 -7.37
CA ALA A 194 -5.81 14.66 -7.41
C ALA A 194 -5.99 13.55 -6.35
N GLU A 195 -6.50 13.90 -5.15
CA GLU A 195 -6.78 12.91 -4.10
C GLU A 195 -7.92 11.97 -4.47
N VAL A 196 -9.00 12.45 -5.08
CA VAL A 196 -10.06 11.57 -5.61
C VAL A 196 -9.45 10.56 -6.58
N GLN A 197 -8.63 11.02 -7.52
CA GLN A 197 -7.97 10.15 -8.51
C GLN A 197 -7.08 9.11 -7.84
N ARG A 198 -6.25 9.51 -6.87
CA ARG A 198 -5.39 8.60 -6.11
C ARG A 198 -6.18 7.55 -5.34
N GLN A 199 -7.22 7.96 -4.63
CA GLN A 199 -8.07 7.02 -3.89
C GLN A 199 -8.79 6.05 -4.83
N MET A 200 -9.24 6.50 -5.99
CA MET A 200 -9.81 5.64 -7.04
C MET A 200 -8.77 4.64 -7.58
N GLN A 201 -7.54 5.08 -7.83
CA GLN A 201 -6.44 4.21 -8.26
C GLN A 201 -6.04 3.23 -7.16
N ARG A 202 -5.95 3.70 -5.91
CA ARG A 202 -5.69 2.85 -4.74
C ARG A 202 -6.76 1.79 -4.60
N GLY A 203 -8.04 2.17 -4.69
CA GLY A 203 -9.15 1.23 -4.66
C GLY A 203 -9.05 0.17 -5.76
N ALA A 204 -8.72 0.58 -6.99
CA ALA A 204 -8.52 -0.35 -8.10
C ALA A 204 -7.30 -1.26 -7.91
N MET A 205 -6.23 -0.77 -7.30
CA MET A 205 -5.04 -1.55 -6.98
C MET A 205 -5.33 -2.57 -5.88
N GLU A 206 -5.94 -2.15 -4.76
CA GLU A 206 -6.31 -3.03 -3.64
C GLU A 206 -7.34 -4.09 -4.07
N ASN A 207 -8.30 -3.74 -4.95
CA ASN A 207 -9.21 -4.72 -5.56
C ASN A 207 -8.45 -5.80 -6.34
N ARG A 208 -7.47 -5.41 -7.17
CA ARG A 208 -6.63 -6.39 -7.91
C ARG A 208 -5.80 -7.27 -6.99
N ARG A 209 -5.51 -6.80 -5.78
CA ARG A 209 -4.80 -7.53 -4.72
C ARG A 209 -5.70 -8.47 -3.92
N GLY A 210 -7.01 -8.47 -4.18
CA GLY A 210 -7.97 -9.19 -3.35
C GLY A 210 -8.23 -8.54 -1.99
N ASN A 211 -7.64 -7.37 -1.70
CA ASN A 211 -7.84 -6.65 -0.45
C ASN A 211 -9.10 -5.79 -0.52
N TYR A 212 -10.25 -6.43 -0.53
CA TYR A 212 -11.54 -5.79 -0.78
C TYR A 212 -11.93 -4.76 0.28
N ALA A 213 -11.54 -4.96 1.55
CA ALA A 213 -11.79 -4.01 2.62
C ALA A 213 -11.00 -2.70 2.45
N ALA A 214 -9.72 -2.79 2.05
CA ALA A 214 -8.91 -1.62 1.75
C ALA A 214 -9.38 -0.91 0.47
N ALA A 215 -9.82 -1.67 -0.54
CA ALA A 215 -10.41 -1.14 -1.77
C ALA A 215 -11.71 -0.37 -1.48
N GLU A 216 -12.61 -0.93 -0.66
CA GLU A 216 -13.83 -0.28 -0.19
C GLU A 216 -13.51 1.04 0.52
N SER A 217 -12.59 1.02 1.48
CA SER A 217 -12.17 2.22 2.22
C SER A 217 -11.65 3.31 1.28
N ALA A 218 -10.85 2.95 0.29
CA ALA A 218 -10.32 3.89 -0.69
C ALA A 218 -11.42 4.47 -1.59
N TYR A 219 -12.35 3.65 -2.10
CA TYR A 219 -13.47 4.14 -2.89
C TYR A 219 -14.41 5.03 -2.07
N ARG A 220 -14.71 4.67 -0.82
CA ARG A 220 -15.50 5.49 0.10
C ARG A 220 -14.85 6.85 0.35
N ALA A 221 -13.54 6.89 0.56
CA ALA A 221 -12.79 8.13 0.70
C ALA A 221 -12.88 8.99 -0.57
N ALA A 222 -12.71 8.39 -1.76
CA ALA A 222 -12.87 9.09 -3.04
C ALA A 222 -14.26 9.70 -3.19
N ILE A 223 -15.32 8.92 -2.90
CA ILE A 223 -16.72 9.35 -2.97
C ILE A 223 -16.96 10.54 -2.03
N SER A 224 -16.55 10.43 -0.78
CA SER A 224 -16.72 11.48 0.22
C SER A 224 -16.07 12.80 -0.20
N ILE A 225 -14.90 12.77 -0.84
CA ILE A 225 -14.23 13.96 -1.35
C ILE A 225 -14.97 14.49 -2.59
N GLN A 226 -15.32 13.60 -3.51
CA GLN A 226 -15.98 13.97 -4.77
C GLN A 226 -17.37 14.56 -4.51
N GLU A 227 -18.16 14.03 -3.58
CA GLU A 227 -19.46 14.57 -3.15
C GLU A 227 -19.35 16.05 -2.73
N ARG A 228 -18.28 16.41 -2.03
CA ARG A 228 -18.05 17.78 -1.60
C ARG A 228 -17.68 18.72 -2.75
N ILE A 229 -17.04 18.18 -3.80
CA ILE A 229 -16.66 18.97 -4.99
C ILE A 229 -17.85 19.19 -5.91
N VAL A 230 -18.64 18.14 -6.20
CA VAL A 230 -19.67 18.15 -7.26
C VAL A 230 -21.11 18.04 -6.72
N GLY A 231 -21.31 17.74 -5.43
CA GLY A 231 -22.62 17.49 -4.82
C GLY A 231 -22.98 16.00 -4.78
N ALA A 232 -23.75 15.59 -3.74
CA ALA A 232 -24.09 14.18 -3.46
C ALA A 232 -24.99 13.50 -4.52
N ASP A 233 -25.79 14.30 -5.23
CA ASP A 233 -26.70 13.80 -6.28
C ASP A 233 -26.09 13.89 -7.68
N ASN A 234 -24.79 14.21 -7.81
CA ASN A 234 -24.15 14.33 -9.12
C ASN A 234 -23.99 12.95 -9.78
N PRO A 235 -24.45 12.77 -11.05
CA PRO A 235 -24.34 11.50 -11.76
C PRO A 235 -22.93 10.95 -11.91
N ALA A 236 -21.90 11.81 -11.83
CA ALA A 236 -20.50 11.39 -11.89
C ALA A 236 -20.07 10.52 -10.70
N LEU A 237 -20.86 10.46 -9.62
CA LEU A 237 -20.64 9.58 -8.48
C LEU A 237 -21.08 8.12 -8.74
N ALA A 238 -21.87 7.86 -9.79
CA ALA A 238 -22.44 6.56 -10.00
C ALA A 238 -21.41 5.43 -10.11
N VAL A 239 -20.35 5.64 -10.91
CA VAL A 239 -19.29 4.63 -11.10
C VAL A 239 -18.44 4.43 -9.82
N PRO A 240 -17.97 5.47 -9.11
CA PRO A 240 -17.35 5.31 -7.81
C PRO A 240 -18.20 4.52 -6.81
N VAL A 241 -19.50 4.86 -6.68
CA VAL A 241 -20.44 4.15 -5.77
C VAL A 241 -20.62 2.69 -6.18
N ALA A 242 -20.74 2.38 -7.47
CA ALA A 242 -20.84 1.00 -7.94
C ALA A 242 -19.55 0.20 -7.69
N ARG A 243 -18.38 0.85 -7.77
CA ARG A 243 -17.10 0.22 -7.40
C ARG A 243 -17.01 -0.07 -5.91
N GLU A 244 -17.45 0.84 -5.04
CA GLU A 244 -17.58 0.58 -3.60
C GLU A 244 -18.54 -0.58 -3.34
N ALA A 245 -19.72 -0.57 -3.98
CA ALA A 245 -20.72 -1.62 -3.85
C ALA A 245 -20.18 -3.01 -4.21
N LEU A 246 -19.38 -3.10 -5.27
CA LEU A 246 -18.76 -4.35 -5.67
C LEU A 246 -17.73 -4.84 -4.62
N GLN A 247 -16.98 -3.95 -3.99
CA GLN A 247 -16.06 -4.35 -2.92
C GLN A 247 -16.81 -4.86 -1.68
N VAL A 248 -17.94 -4.25 -1.35
CA VAL A 248 -18.83 -4.72 -0.28
C VAL A 248 -19.42 -6.11 -0.61
N SER A 249 -19.80 -6.32 -1.88
CA SER A 249 -20.23 -7.62 -2.40
C SER A 249 -19.12 -8.68 -2.32
N ASN A 250 -17.89 -8.34 -2.71
CA ASN A 250 -16.73 -9.24 -2.63
C ASN A 250 -16.43 -9.71 -1.19
N GLN A 251 -16.96 -9.02 -0.19
CA GLN A 251 -16.86 -9.38 1.24
C GLN A 251 -18.09 -10.15 1.75
N GLY A 252 -19.05 -10.53 0.88
CA GLY A 252 -20.26 -11.23 1.24
C GLY A 252 -21.33 -10.35 1.92
N ARG A 253 -21.15 -9.03 2.01
CA ARG A 253 -22.09 -8.08 2.64
C ARG A 253 -23.19 -7.63 1.69
N TYR A 254 -23.95 -8.57 1.16
CA TYR A 254 -24.86 -8.38 0.03
C TYR A 254 -25.98 -7.36 0.28
N ALA A 255 -26.56 -7.31 1.48
CA ALA A 255 -27.61 -6.34 1.81
C ALA A 255 -27.11 -4.88 1.79
N GLU A 256 -25.85 -4.65 2.11
CA GLU A 256 -25.23 -3.32 2.02
C GLU A 256 -24.85 -3.00 0.57
N ALA A 257 -24.33 -3.98 -0.18
CA ALA A 257 -24.07 -3.85 -1.60
C ALA A 257 -25.34 -3.46 -2.38
N ASP A 258 -26.50 -4.07 -2.07
CA ASP A 258 -27.77 -3.74 -2.68
C ASP A 258 -28.15 -2.27 -2.50
N ARG A 259 -27.95 -1.70 -1.31
CA ARG A 259 -28.22 -0.27 -1.06
C ARG A 259 -27.33 0.65 -1.87
N LEU A 260 -26.04 0.31 -1.98
CA LEU A 260 -25.08 1.08 -2.77
C LEU A 260 -25.34 0.96 -4.27
N PHE A 261 -25.67 -0.23 -4.78
CA PHE A 261 -26.07 -0.39 -6.18
C PHE A 261 -27.36 0.36 -6.51
N ALA A 262 -28.37 0.31 -5.65
CA ALA A 262 -29.59 1.10 -5.82
C ALA A 262 -29.31 2.61 -5.90
N ARG A 263 -28.36 3.11 -5.10
CA ARG A 263 -27.88 4.50 -5.19
C ARG A 263 -27.20 4.78 -6.54
N ALA A 264 -26.28 3.91 -6.98
CA ALA A 264 -25.59 4.06 -8.25
C ALA A 264 -26.57 4.04 -9.44
N GLU A 265 -27.54 3.14 -9.44
CA GLU A 265 -28.60 3.03 -10.46
C GLU A 265 -29.49 4.28 -10.49
N LYS A 266 -29.85 4.83 -9.32
CA LYS A 266 -30.59 6.12 -9.23
C LYS A 266 -29.77 7.25 -9.86
N LEU A 267 -28.48 7.33 -9.60
CA LEU A 267 -27.60 8.37 -10.15
C LEU A 267 -27.50 8.28 -11.68
N VAL A 268 -27.37 7.07 -12.28
CA VAL A 268 -27.31 6.92 -13.75
C VAL A 268 -28.67 7.05 -14.44
N SER A 269 -29.79 7.01 -13.70
CA SER A 269 -31.13 7.24 -14.26
C SER A 269 -31.45 8.71 -14.55
N GLN A 270 -30.66 9.64 -14.03
CA GLN A 270 -30.85 11.08 -14.19
C GLN A 270 -30.66 11.50 -15.66
N ARG A 271 -31.52 12.45 -16.13
CA ARG A 271 -31.47 12.93 -17.51
C ARG A 271 -30.18 13.66 -17.90
N ASN A 272 -29.52 14.29 -16.92
CA ASN A 272 -28.30 15.10 -17.13
C ASN A 272 -27.02 14.26 -16.99
N GLN A 273 -27.08 12.97 -17.31
CA GLN A 273 -25.90 12.13 -17.27
C GLN A 273 -24.87 12.59 -18.32
N ILE A 274 -23.68 12.92 -17.85
CA ILE A 274 -22.57 13.44 -18.67
C ILE A 274 -21.61 12.34 -19.15
N ASP A 275 -21.45 11.28 -18.37
CA ASP A 275 -20.56 10.16 -18.72
C ASP A 275 -21.35 9.04 -19.41
N PRO A 276 -21.17 8.83 -20.74
CA PRO A 276 -21.89 7.79 -21.46
C PRO A 276 -21.49 6.37 -21.05
N LEU A 277 -20.33 6.19 -20.40
CA LEU A 277 -19.84 4.91 -19.88
C LEU A 277 -20.52 4.52 -18.55
N ALA A 278 -21.08 5.48 -17.80
CA ALA A 278 -21.51 5.23 -16.43
C ALA A 278 -22.62 4.16 -16.36
N ARG A 279 -23.64 4.24 -17.22
CA ARG A 279 -24.76 3.27 -17.19
C ARG A 279 -24.32 1.84 -17.51
N PRO A 280 -23.57 1.57 -18.60
CA PRO A 280 -23.10 0.21 -18.87
C PRO A 280 -22.09 -0.28 -17.81
N MET A 281 -21.24 0.59 -17.23
CA MET A 281 -20.33 0.20 -16.15
C MET A 281 -21.06 -0.19 -14.86
N VAL A 282 -22.13 0.51 -14.49
CA VAL A 282 -22.94 0.15 -13.31
C VAL A 282 -23.63 -1.19 -13.53
N ALA A 283 -24.18 -1.44 -14.73
CA ALA A 283 -24.81 -2.72 -15.07
C ALA A 283 -23.81 -3.88 -15.04
N ASP A 284 -22.59 -3.66 -15.56
CA ASP A 284 -21.50 -4.63 -15.55
C ASP A 284 -21.11 -5.01 -14.10
N MET A 285 -20.89 -4.01 -13.22
CA MET A 285 -20.56 -4.24 -11.82
C MET A 285 -21.70 -4.90 -11.03
N ARG A 286 -22.97 -4.58 -11.35
CA ARG A 286 -24.13 -5.27 -10.74
C ARG A 286 -24.18 -6.74 -11.16
N ALA A 287 -23.81 -7.04 -12.41
CA ALA A 287 -23.72 -8.43 -12.87
C ALA A 287 -22.60 -9.19 -12.13
N LEU A 288 -21.45 -8.55 -11.85
CA LEU A 288 -20.38 -9.15 -11.03
C LEU A 288 -20.84 -9.43 -9.59
N ASP A 289 -21.66 -8.55 -9.00
CA ASP A 289 -22.29 -8.81 -7.70
C ASP A 289 -23.18 -10.06 -7.73
N LEU A 290 -23.91 -10.29 -8.82
CA LEU A 290 -24.72 -11.50 -8.99
C LEU A 290 -23.85 -12.76 -9.16
N LEU A 291 -22.71 -12.67 -9.84
CA LEU A 291 -21.74 -13.77 -9.90
C LEU A 291 -21.17 -14.09 -8.52
N ASN A 292 -20.84 -13.09 -7.71
CA ASN A 292 -20.42 -13.29 -6.32
C ASN A 292 -21.46 -14.01 -5.45
N ARG A 293 -22.72 -14.02 -5.88
CA ARG A 293 -23.86 -14.68 -5.20
C ARG A 293 -24.22 -16.04 -5.83
N ASP A 294 -23.37 -16.60 -6.68
CA ASP A 294 -23.64 -17.83 -7.45
C ASP A 294 -24.92 -17.76 -8.29
N LYS A 295 -25.19 -16.58 -8.91
CA LYS A 295 -26.38 -16.31 -9.73
C LYS A 295 -26.03 -16.00 -11.19
N PRO A 296 -25.32 -16.89 -11.92
CA PRO A 296 -24.84 -16.60 -13.28
C PRO A 296 -25.98 -16.41 -14.28
N ALA A 297 -27.13 -17.07 -14.06
CA ALA A 297 -28.32 -16.92 -14.92
C ALA A 297 -28.93 -15.52 -14.82
N GLU A 298 -28.91 -14.88 -13.65
CA GLU A 298 -29.37 -13.51 -13.45
C GLU A 298 -28.30 -12.48 -13.92
N ALA A 299 -27.01 -12.79 -13.81
CA ALA A 299 -25.90 -11.94 -14.23
C ALA A 299 -25.80 -11.79 -15.76
N LEU A 300 -25.98 -12.88 -16.51
CA LEU A 300 -25.78 -12.92 -17.97
C LEU A 300 -26.60 -11.88 -18.75
N PRO A 301 -27.91 -11.64 -18.46
CA PRO A 301 -28.69 -10.58 -19.11
C PRO A 301 -28.09 -9.18 -18.87
N LEU A 302 -27.60 -8.87 -17.65
CA LEU A 302 -27.00 -7.58 -17.33
C LEU A 302 -25.67 -7.39 -18.02
N LEU A 303 -24.84 -8.44 -18.14
CA LEU A 303 -23.60 -8.42 -18.91
C LEU A 303 -23.88 -8.12 -20.39
N LYS A 304 -24.91 -8.77 -20.98
CA LYS A 304 -25.33 -8.48 -22.37
C LYS A 304 -25.80 -7.04 -22.53
N GLN A 305 -26.56 -6.52 -21.57
CA GLN A 305 -27.01 -5.12 -21.55
C GLN A 305 -25.80 -4.15 -21.46
N ALA A 306 -24.84 -4.43 -20.59
CA ALA A 306 -23.61 -3.65 -20.46
C ALA A 306 -22.82 -3.65 -21.77
N GLU A 307 -22.60 -4.82 -22.37
CA GLU A 307 -21.92 -4.96 -23.66
C GLU A 307 -22.59 -4.11 -24.75
N GLN A 308 -23.92 -4.19 -24.88
CA GLN A 308 -24.66 -3.38 -25.84
C GLN A 308 -24.49 -1.88 -25.60
N GLY A 309 -24.42 -1.48 -24.33
CA GLY A 309 -24.13 -0.09 -23.94
C GLY A 309 -22.75 0.36 -24.37
N PHE A 310 -21.73 -0.45 -24.13
CA PHE A 310 -20.36 -0.16 -24.56
C PHE A 310 -20.20 -0.16 -26.08
N LEU A 311 -20.81 -1.11 -26.79
CA LEU A 311 -20.75 -1.22 -28.25
C LEU A 311 -21.26 0.03 -28.97
N LYS A 312 -22.23 0.75 -28.41
CA LYS A 312 -22.72 2.03 -28.94
C LYS A 312 -21.69 3.15 -28.92
N LEU A 313 -20.64 3.02 -28.07
CA LEU A 313 -19.58 4.02 -27.89
C LEU A 313 -18.33 3.67 -28.70
N VAL A 314 -18.29 2.48 -29.30
CA VAL A 314 -17.17 2.02 -30.12
C VAL A 314 -17.47 2.30 -31.60
N PRO A 315 -16.56 2.96 -32.34
CA PRO A 315 -16.74 3.15 -33.77
C PRO A 315 -16.97 1.82 -34.50
N PRO A 316 -17.92 1.76 -35.46
CA PRO A 316 -18.25 0.50 -36.17
C PRO A 316 -17.07 -0.17 -36.85
N ASP A 317 -16.14 0.63 -37.36
CA ASP A 317 -14.93 0.13 -38.03
C ASP A 317 -13.98 -0.56 -37.06
N ALA A 318 -13.98 -0.15 -35.78
CA ALA A 318 -13.26 -0.80 -34.71
C ALA A 318 -13.81 -2.20 -34.33
N LEU A 319 -15.04 -2.48 -34.67
CA LEU A 319 -15.72 -3.74 -34.38
C LEU A 319 -15.62 -4.77 -35.52
N ARG A 320 -15.11 -4.40 -36.70
CA ARG A 320 -14.95 -5.33 -37.82
C ARG A 320 -13.88 -6.36 -37.48
N PRO A 321 -14.19 -7.69 -37.58
CA PRO A 321 -13.20 -8.73 -37.42
C PRO A 321 -12.10 -8.53 -38.48
N ARG A 322 -10.88 -8.29 -38.04
CA ARG A 322 -9.75 -8.26 -38.93
C ARG A 322 -9.40 -9.70 -39.26
N ALA A 323 -9.49 -10.05 -40.53
CA ALA A 323 -9.18 -11.40 -41.02
C ALA A 323 -7.83 -11.85 -40.46
N ARG A 324 -7.78 -12.98 -39.74
CA ARG A 324 -6.57 -13.69 -39.29
C ARG A 324 -5.61 -14.04 -40.43
N ASN A 325 -6.04 -13.88 -41.65
CA ASN A 325 -5.21 -14.09 -42.80
C ASN A 325 -4.12 -13.01 -42.85
N ASN A 326 -2.90 -13.45 -42.80
CA ASN A 326 -1.63 -12.76 -43.12
C ASN A 326 -1.70 -11.99 -44.47
N ARG A 327 -2.69 -11.18 -44.68
CA ARG A 327 -2.61 -10.13 -45.71
C ARG A 327 -1.74 -9.05 -45.09
N VAL A 328 -0.42 -9.28 -45.16
CA VAL A 328 0.53 -8.19 -45.19
C VAL A 328 -0.09 -7.12 -46.10
N ALA A 329 -0.36 -5.95 -45.52
CA ALA A 329 -0.83 -4.81 -46.29
C ALA A 329 0.01 -4.74 -47.55
N ARG A 330 -0.63 -4.94 -48.72
CA ARG A 330 0.05 -5.11 -50.00
C ARG A 330 0.77 -3.84 -50.40
N THR A 331 0.39 -2.71 -49.86
CA THR A 331 1.00 -1.41 -50.15
C THR A 331 1.32 -0.65 -48.85
N THR A 332 2.31 0.25 -48.93
CA THR A 332 2.66 1.17 -47.84
C THR A 332 1.50 2.10 -47.50
N ALA A 333 0.67 2.48 -48.46
CA ALA A 333 -0.50 3.31 -48.26
C ALA A 333 -1.60 2.61 -47.42
N GLU A 334 -1.85 1.31 -47.69
CA GLU A 334 -2.78 0.51 -46.90
C GLU A 334 -2.33 0.36 -45.47
N ARG A 335 -1.00 0.24 -45.22
CA ARG A 335 -0.42 0.15 -43.88
C ARG A 335 -0.57 1.46 -43.12
N LEU A 336 -0.27 2.59 -43.76
CA LEU A 336 -0.42 3.92 -43.17
C LEU A 336 -1.87 4.28 -42.91
N ALA A 337 -2.80 3.91 -43.79
CA ALA A 337 -4.24 4.09 -43.55
C ALA A 337 -4.73 3.27 -42.35
N GLN A 338 -4.26 2.04 -42.20
CA GLN A 338 -4.59 1.15 -41.12
C GLN A 338 -4.01 1.63 -39.77
N GLU A 339 -2.76 2.11 -39.78
CA GLU A 339 -2.12 2.74 -38.64
C GLU A 339 -2.84 4.04 -38.21
N ALA A 340 -3.28 4.84 -39.17
CA ALA A 340 -4.02 6.07 -38.90
C ALA A 340 -5.41 5.82 -38.29
N GLU A 341 -6.11 4.76 -38.75
CA GLU A 341 -7.40 4.34 -38.20
C GLU A 341 -7.28 3.80 -36.77
N ASP A 342 -6.26 2.99 -36.52
CA ASP A 342 -5.95 2.48 -35.18
C ASP A 342 -5.59 3.63 -34.22
N MET A 343 -4.84 4.62 -34.70
CA MET A 343 -4.51 5.82 -33.94
C MET A 343 -5.72 6.70 -33.64
N SER A 344 -6.70 6.77 -34.53
CA SER A 344 -7.94 7.53 -34.31
C SER A 344 -8.76 6.96 -33.13
N ILE A 345 -8.91 5.63 -33.06
CA ILE A 345 -9.62 4.96 -31.96
C ILE A 345 -8.86 5.11 -30.63
N MET A 346 -7.53 5.02 -30.68
CA MET A 346 -6.69 5.21 -29.50
C MET A 346 -6.68 6.66 -28.98
N SER A 347 -6.93 7.62 -29.87
CA SER A 347 -6.99 9.04 -29.50
C SER A 347 -8.30 9.40 -28.79
N ASP A 348 -9.36 8.58 -28.90
CA ASP A 348 -10.63 8.75 -28.16
C ASP A 348 -10.63 7.87 -26.89
N PRO A 349 -10.40 8.44 -25.70
CA PRO A 349 -10.39 7.70 -24.44
C PRO A 349 -11.71 7.00 -24.13
N THR A 350 -12.85 7.58 -24.52
CA THR A 350 -14.18 7.00 -24.27
C THR A 350 -14.38 5.76 -25.13
N ALA A 351 -14.07 5.85 -26.42
CA ALA A 351 -14.15 4.72 -27.33
C ALA A 351 -13.16 3.59 -26.95
N ASN A 352 -11.94 3.97 -26.56
CA ASN A 352 -10.92 3.03 -26.10
C ASN A 352 -11.35 2.32 -24.81
N GLN A 353 -11.88 3.06 -23.83
CA GLN A 353 -12.38 2.48 -22.59
C GLN A 353 -13.62 1.59 -22.85
N ALA A 354 -14.55 2.02 -23.71
CA ALA A 354 -15.70 1.21 -24.11
C ALA A 354 -15.27 -0.12 -24.77
N LEU A 355 -14.31 -0.06 -25.68
CA LEU A 355 -13.79 -1.24 -26.34
C LEU A 355 -13.11 -2.19 -25.36
N ASN A 356 -12.31 -1.69 -24.42
CA ASN A 356 -11.73 -2.49 -23.33
C ASN A 356 -12.84 -3.12 -22.46
N SER A 357 -13.89 -2.37 -22.16
CA SER A 357 -15.02 -2.86 -21.36
C SER A 357 -15.81 -3.95 -22.09
N VAL A 358 -15.97 -3.85 -23.42
CA VAL A 358 -16.59 -4.94 -24.22
C VAL A 358 -15.87 -6.27 -24.00
N ILE A 359 -14.53 -6.24 -23.96
CA ILE A 359 -13.72 -7.45 -23.79
C ILE A 359 -13.87 -8.01 -22.39
N GLU A 360 -13.75 -7.14 -21.38
CA GLU A 360 -13.94 -7.56 -20.00
C GLU A 360 -15.35 -8.15 -19.80
N THR A 361 -16.36 -7.48 -20.32
CA THR A 361 -17.77 -7.95 -20.21
C THR A 361 -17.95 -9.30 -20.92
N ARG A 362 -17.33 -9.52 -22.09
CA ARG A 362 -17.36 -10.84 -22.76
C ARG A 362 -16.63 -11.91 -21.96
N ARG A 363 -15.54 -11.54 -21.28
CA ARG A 363 -14.84 -12.43 -20.35
C ARG A 363 -15.77 -12.82 -19.18
N TYR A 364 -16.49 -11.88 -18.59
CA TYR A 364 -17.47 -12.17 -17.54
C TYR A 364 -18.67 -12.99 -18.06
N GLN A 365 -19.10 -12.75 -19.28
CA GLN A 365 -20.10 -13.62 -19.93
C GLN A 365 -19.59 -15.05 -20.05
N ALA A 366 -18.31 -15.22 -20.42
CA ALA A 366 -17.70 -16.54 -20.49
C ALA A 366 -17.65 -17.24 -19.13
N ILE A 367 -17.32 -16.51 -18.04
CA ILE A 367 -17.37 -17.05 -16.68
C ILE A 367 -18.80 -17.48 -16.33
N ALA A 368 -19.79 -16.60 -16.52
CA ALA A 368 -21.20 -16.93 -16.26
C ALA A 368 -21.68 -18.15 -17.05
N LEU A 369 -21.29 -18.25 -18.33
CA LEU A 369 -21.65 -19.39 -19.18
C LEU A 369 -20.96 -20.68 -18.73
N ALA A 370 -19.69 -20.61 -18.30
CA ALA A 370 -18.96 -21.76 -17.78
C ALA A 370 -19.58 -22.27 -16.46
N GLU A 371 -19.95 -21.39 -15.53
CA GLU A 371 -20.67 -21.73 -14.29
C GLU A 371 -22.04 -22.36 -14.55
N MET A 372 -22.69 -21.99 -15.66
CA MET A 372 -23.93 -22.62 -16.12
C MET A 372 -23.72 -23.94 -16.88
N GLY A 373 -22.46 -24.43 -16.98
CA GLY A 373 -22.11 -25.64 -17.76
C GLY A 373 -22.13 -25.47 -19.28
N ARG A 374 -22.25 -24.23 -19.78
CA ARG A 374 -22.32 -23.88 -21.22
C ARG A 374 -20.90 -23.60 -21.78
N THR A 375 -20.01 -24.61 -21.74
CA THR A 375 -18.59 -24.45 -22.07
C THR A 375 -18.35 -23.97 -23.49
N GLN A 376 -19.09 -24.48 -24.50
CA GLN A 376 -18.94 -24.06 -25.89
C GLN A 376 -19.32 -22.58 -26.11
N ASP A 377 -20.37 -22.11 -25.43
CA ASP A 377 -20.76 -20.71 -25.49
C ASP A 377 -19.73 -19.81 -24.78
N ALA A 378 -19.12 -20.29 -23.67
CA ALA A 378 -18.06 -19.61 -22.99
C ALA A 378 -16.82 -19.44 -23.89
N GLU A 379 -16.39 -20.51 -24.59
CA GLU A 379 -15.30 -20.45 -25.57
C GLU A 379 -15.62 -19.49 -26.72
N ALA A 380 -16.86 -19.52 -27.24
CA ALA A 380 -17.29 -18.59 -28.29
C ALA A 380 -17.25 -17.12 -27.82
N ALA A 381 -17.66 -16.85 -26.58
CA ALA A 381 -17.58 -15.50 -26.00
C ALA A 381 -16.14 -14.99 -25.91
N LEU A 382 -15.21 -15.84 -25.46
CA LEU A 382 -13.79 -15.52 -25.40
C LEU A 382 -13.20 -15.34 -26.81
N GLN A 383 -13.53 -16.20 -27.77
CA GLN A 383 -13.06 -16.08 -29.14
C GLN A 383 -13.57 -14.79 -29.81
N SER A 384 -14.83 -14.41 -29.55
CA SER A 384 -15.39 -13.16 -30.08
C SER A 384 -14.71 -11.92 -29.50
N ALA A 385 -14.22 -12.00 -28.25
CA ALA A 385 -13.38 -10.99 -27.68
C ALA A 385 -12.00 -10.94 -28.37
N ALA A 386 -11.41 -12.11 -28.67
CA ALA A 386 -10.13 -12.22 -29.38
C ALA A 386 -10.16 -11.60 -30.78
N ASP A 387 -11.25 -11.78 -31.51
CA ASP A 387 -11.40 -11.32 -32.91
C ASP A 387 -11.46 -9.78 -33.01
N LEU A 388 -11.81 -9.08 -31.93
CA LEU A 388 -11.82 -7.61 -31.92
C LEU A 388 -10.45 -6.97 -31.95
N TYR A 389 -9.38 -7.68 -31.57
CA TYR A 389 -8.05 -7.07 -31.36
C TYR A 389 -6.93 -7.60 -32.24
N ALA A 390 -7.20 -8.61 -33.08
CA ALA A 390 -6.16 -9.16 -33.93
C ALA A 390 -5.53 -8.08 -34.83
N GLY A 391 -4.25 -7.77 -34.58
CA GLY A 391 -3.44 -6.87 -35.41
C GLY A 391 -3.48 -5.38 -35.09
N ARG A 392 -3.97 -4.98 -33.93
CA ARG A 392 -4.03 -3.57 -33.48
C ARG A 392 -2.78 -3.12 -32.71
N ASP A 393 -2.75 -1.83 -32.33
CA ASP A 393 -1.63 -1.20 -31.59
C ASP A 393 -1.09 -2.09 -30.48
N PRO A 394 0.25 -2.17 -30.35
CA PRO A 394 0.89 -3.03 -29.36
C PRO A 394 0.38 -2.86 -27.92
N ARG A 395 -0.01 -1.64 -27.53
CA ARG A 395 -0.50 -1.37 -26.16
C ARG A 395 -1.90 -1.92 -25.92
N LEU A 396 -2.79 -1.80 -26.91
CA LEU A 396 -4.12 -2.39 -26.88
C LEU A 396 -4.04 -3.90 -27.00
N ALA A 397 -3.25 -4.38 -27.96
CA ALA A 397 -3.02 -5.81 -28.16
C ALA A 397 -2.46 -6.48 -26.90
N ALA A 398 -1.52 -5.83 -26.22
CA ALA A 398 -0.95 -6.34 -24.98
C ALA A 398 -2.02 -6.55 -23.89
N ARG A 399 -2.85 -5.54 -23.62
CA ARG A 399 -3.92 -5.63 -22.62
C ARG A 399 -4.95 -6.69 -22.99
N PHE A 400 -5.29 -6.73 -24.27
CA PHE A 400 -6.24 -7.71 -24.77
C PHE A 400 -5.76 -9.14 -24.58
N TYR A 401 -4.57 -9.48 -25.10
CA TYR A 401 -4.04 -10.84 -24.96
C TYR A 401 -3.81 -11.22 -23.50
N ARG A 402 -3.46 -10.26 -22.63
CA ARG A 402 -3.39 -10.48 -21.20
C ARG A 402 -4.78 -10.85 -20.65
N THR A 403 -5.83 -10.08 -21.00
CA THR A 403 -7.19 -10.33 -20.54
C THR A 403 -7.72 -11.70 -21.01
N VAL A 404 -7.51 -12.03 -22.28
CA VAL A 404 -7.91 -13.35 -22.84
C VAL A 404 -7.15 -14.48 -22.14
N GLY A 405 -5.84 -14.35 -21.97
CA GLY A 405 -5.03 -15.36 -21.29
C GLY A 405 -5.43 -15.58 -19.82
N MET A 406 -5.80 -14.51 -19.11
CA MET A 406 -6.36 -14.60 -17.75
C MET A 406 -7.78 -15.19 -17.75
N GLY A 407 -8.63 -14.72 -18.63
CA GLY A 407 -10.04 -15.11 -18.69
C GLY A 407 -10.26 -16.59 -19.02
N LEU A 408 -9.44 -17.15 -19.90
CA LEU A 408 -9.48 -18.59 -20.21
C LEU A 408 -9.20 -19.44 -18.96
N GLY A 409 -8.29 -18.97 -18.08
CA GLY A 409 -8.02 -19.65 -16.83
C GLY A 409 -9.16 -19.54 -15.82
N ASP A 410 -9.76 -18.35 -15.70
CA ASP A 410 -10.84 -18.07 -14.74
C ASP A 410 -12.15 -18.81 -15.13
N ALA A 411 -12.39 -18.97 -16.43
CA ALA A 411 -13.54 -19.71 -16.93
C ALA A 411 -13.40 -21.25 -16.88
N GLY A 412 -12.33 -21.77 -16.28
CA GLY A 412 -12.03 -23.21 -16.30
C GLY A 412 -11.64 -23.73 -17.68
N VAL A 413 -11.60 -22.89 -18.70
CA VAL A 413 -11.06 -23.18 -20.02
C VAL A 413 -9.56 -23.04 -19.97
N ARG A 414 -8.81 -24.00 -20.45
CA ARG A 414 -7.33 -24.01 -20.40
C ARG A 414 -6.78 -22.74 -21.05
N GLY A 415 -6.09 -21.91 -20.26
CA GLY A 415 -5.44 -20.71 -20.76
C GLY A 415 -4.31 -21.06 -21.72
N ASP A 416 -4.23 -20.36 -22.84
CA ASP A 416 -3.14 -20.53 -23.79
C ASP A 416 -1.95 -19.64 -23.36
N ALA A 417 -0.83 -20.25 -22.99
CA ALA A 417 0.42 -19.56 -22.74
C ALA A 417 0.84 -18.68 -23.93
N ALA A 418 0.44 -19.06 -25.16
CA ALA A 418 0.71 -18.31 -26.38
C ALA A 418 0.05 -16.91 -26.37
N ASP A 419 -1.12 -16.74 -25.78
CA ASP A 419 -1.75 -15.42 -25.67
C ASP A 419 -1.03 -14.53 -24.65
N LEU A 420 -0.56 -15.08 -23.54
CA LEU A 420 0.30 -14.35 -22.61
C LEU A 420 1.64 -14.00 -23.22
N GLN A 421 2.25 -14.88 -24.01
CA GLN A 421 3.46 -14.56 -24.76
C GLN A 421 3.22 -13.40 -25.74
N ARG A 422 2.11 -13.43 -26.49
CA ARG A 422 1.72 -12.30 -27.36
C ARG A 422 1.53 -11.00 -26.58
N ALA A 423 0.98 -11.08 -25.38
CA ALA A 423 0.85 -9.92 -24.49
C ALA A 423 2.22 -9.39 -24.07
N VAL A 424 3.15 -10.25 -23.65
CA VAL A 424 4.53 -9.90 -23.31
C VAL A 424 5.23 -9.23 -24.48
N ASP A 425 5.14 -9.82 -25.69
CA ASP A 425 5.78 -9.28 -26.91
C ASP A 425 5.22 -7.89 -27.27
N ASN A 426 3.93 -7.67 -27.09
CA ASN A 426 3.29 -6.40 -27.35
C ASN A 426 3.62 -5.34 -26.29
N PHE A 427 3.71 -5.72 -25.01
CA PHE A 427 4.19 -4.81 -23.95
C PHE A 427 5.66 -4.43 -24.17
N ASN A 428 6.52 -5.38 -24.52
CA ASN A 428 7.92 -5.09 -24.85
C ASN A 428 8.06 -4.07 -25.99
N ARG A 429 7.18 -4.12 -27.01
CA ARG A 429 7.17 -3.16 -28.12
C ARG A 429 6.57 -1.80 -27.74
N GLY A 430 5.52 -1.79 -26.95
CA GLY A 430 4.72 -0.60 -26.66
C GLY A 430 5.00 0.10 -25.34
N GLN A 431 5.35 -0.66 -24.31
CA GLN A 431 5.55 -0.18 -22.93
C GLN A 431 6.64 -0.97 -22.19
N PRO A 432 7.91 -0.96 -22.68
CA PRO A 432 9.00 -1.68 -22.04
C PRO A 432 9.29 -1.13 -20.64
N GLY A 433 9.74 -2.00 -19.73
CA GLY A 433 10.15 -1.60 -18.38
C GLY A 433 9.00 -1.10 -17.48
N THR A 434 7.77 -1.57 -17.71
CA THR A 434 6.58 -1.14 -16.94
C THR A 434 6.05 -2.25 -16.04
N MET A 435 5.30 -1.88 -15.00
CA MET A 435 4.63 -2.83 -14.11
C MET A 435 3.72 -3.81 -14.86
N PRO A 436 2.84 -3.36 -15.80
CA PRO A 436 2.01 -4.29 -16.56
C PRO A 436 2.79 -5.33 -17.36
N LEU A 437 3.98 -4.97 -17.89
CA LEU A 437 4.87 -5.94 -18.55
C LEU A 437 5.37 -6.97 -17.53
N ALA A 438 5.91 -6.53 -16.39
CA ALA A 438 6.45 -7.44 -15.38
C ALA A 438 5.37 -8.40 -14.85
N GLU A 439 4.19 -7.89 -14.50
CA GLU A 439 3.05 -8.72 -14.09
C GLU A 439 2.63 -9.73 -15.17
N THR A 440 2.63 -9.31 -16.46
CA THR A 440 2.28 -10.21 -17.58
C THR A 440 3.33 -11.29 -17.78
N GLN A 441 4.61 -10.96 -17.61
CA GLN A 441 5.71 -11.94 -17.65
C GLN A 441 5.57 -12.96 -16.51
N LEU A 442 5.19 -12.52 -15.30
CA LEU A 442 4.93 -13.46 -14.18
C LEU A 442 3.72 -14.35 -14.45
N LEU A 443 2.64 -13.82 -15.02
CA LEU A 443 1.49 -14.62 -15.45
C LEU A 443 1.86 -15.65 -16.53
N HIS A 444 2.68 -15.25 -17.50
CA HIS A 444 3.19 -16.16 -18.54
C HIS A 444 4.07 -17.24 -17.92
N ALA A 445 5.00 -16.87 -17.05
CA ALA A 445 5.85 -17.81 -16.32
C ALA A 445 4.99 -18.80 -15.49
N ALA A 446 3.92 -18.32 -14.84
CA ALA A 446 2.99 -19.17 -14.10
C ALA A 446 2.31 -20.22 -14.99
N ARG A 447 1.89 -19.85 -16.21
CA ARG A 447 1.30 -20.81 -17.17
C ARG A 447 2.33 -21.82 -17.68
N LEU A 448 3.56 -21.38 -17.97
CA LEU A 448 4.65 -22.27 -18.35
C LEU A 448 5.01 -23.24 -17.24
N ALA A 449 5.09 -22.77 -15.99
CA ALA A 449 5.35 -23.60 -14.81
C ALA A 449 4.22 -24.64 -14.59
N ALA A 450 2.96 -24.22 -14.71
CA ALA A 450 1.81 -25.12 -14.62
C ALA A 450 1.80 -26.21 -15.71
N ALA A 451 2.41 -25.94 -16.87
CA ALA A 451 2.64 -26.92 -17.94
C ALA A 451 3.93 -27.74 -17.75
N GLY A 452 4.64 -27.59 -16.62
CA GLY A 452 5.92 -28.26 -16.35
C GLY A 452 7.13 -27.69 -17.10
N SER A 453 6.97 -26.59 -17.83
CA SER A 453 8.02 -25.95 -18.65
C SER A 453 8.82 -24.93 -17.82
N TYR A 454 9.40 -25.34 -16.70
CA TYR A 454 10.12 -24.47 -15.76
C TYR A 454 11.31 -23.74 -16.37
N SER A 455 12.08 -24.40 -17.25
CA SER A 455 13.21 -23.77 -17.95
C SER A 455 12.79 -22.62 -18.87
N SER A 456 11.59 -22.68 -19.45
CA SER A 456 11.01 -21.60 -20.25
C SER A 456 10.41 -20.49 -19.38
N ALA A 457 9.98 -20.78 -18.15
CA ALA A 457 9.45 -19.80 -17.21
C ALA A 457 10.55 -18.89 -16.63
N LEU A 458 11.75 -19.42 -16.38
CA LEU A 458 12.84 -18.69 -15.72
C LEU A 458 13.27 -17.38 -16.39
N PRO A 459 13.44 -17.28 -17.72
CA PRO A 459 13.75 -16.02 -18.39
C PRO A 459 12.70 -14.93 -18.13
N GLU A 460 11.42 -15.30 -18.13
CA GLU A 460 10.32 -14.39 -17.83
C GLU A 460 10.35 -13.92 -16.36
N CYS A 461 10.59 -14.85 -15.43
CA CYS A 461 10.75 -14.55 -14.00
C CYS A 461 11.88 -13.55 -13.75
N ARG A 462 13.04 -13.77 -14.36
CA ARG A 462 14.23 -12.92 -14.23
C ARG A 462 14.02 -11.55 -14.85
N SER A 463 13.36 -11.50 -16.01
CA SER A 463 13.04 -10.24 -16.69
C SER A 463 12.05 -9.40 -15.86
N ALA A 464 10.99 -10.04 -15.33
CA ALA A 464 10.03 -9.41 -14.44
C ALA A 464 10.70 -8.90 -13.15
N ALA A 465 11.53 -9.72 -12.50
CA ALA A 465 12.25 -9.35 -11.29
C ALA A 465 13.15 -8.13 -11.48
N LYS A 466 13.88 -8.07 -12.60
CA LYS A 466 14.72 -6.92 -12.98
C LYS A 466 13.88 -5.65 -13.14
N THR A 467 12.74 -5.74 -13.82
CA THR A 467 11.83 -4.60 -14.01
C THR A 467 11.26 -4.13 -12.68
N LEU A 468 10.74 -5.04 -11.84
CA LEU A 468 10.19 -4.73 -10.52
C LEU A 468 11.24 -4.08 -9.60
N GLY A 469 12.46 -4.60 -9.57
CA GLY A 469 13.56 -4.03 -8.81
C GLY A 469 13.89 -2.59 -9.25
N THR A 470 13.89 -2.33 -10.56
CA THR A 470 14.11 -0.97 -11.11
C THR A 470 12.98 -0.01 -10.74
N LEU A 471 11.74 -0.49 -10.75
CA LEU A 471 10.55 0.30 -10.39
C LEU A 471 10.36 0.43 -8.87
N LYS A 472 11.17 -0.26 -8.05
CA LYS A 472 10.95 -0.45 -6.61
C LYS A 472 9.50 -0.87 -6.31
N GLY A 473 8.95 -1.73 -7.16
CA GLY A 473 7.57 -2.22 -7.09
C GLY A 473 7.51 -3.64 -6.52
N GLY A 474 6.41 -3.93 -5.80
CA GLY A 474 6.07 -5.27 -5.34
C GLY A 474 4.88 -5.83 -6.09
N VAL A 475 4.72 -7.15 -6.09
CA VAL A 475 3.59 -7.87 -6.68
C VAL A 475 2.98 -8.84 -5.68
N GLU A 476 1.79 -9.34 -5.99
CA GLU A 476 1.14 -10.36 -5.18
C GLU A 476 1.99 -11.64 -5.09
N PRO A 477 2.08 -12.24 -3.89
CA PRO A 477 2.79 -13.51 -3.69
C PRO A 477 2.42 -14.60 -4.70
N ALA A 478 1.13 -14.71 -5.04
CA ALA A 478 0.62 -15.68 -6.01
C ALA A 478 1.32 -15.62 -7.37
N LEU A 479 1.75 -14.45 -7.81
CA LEU A 479 2.46 -14.29 -9.08
C LEU A 479 3.94 -14.72 -9.00
N LEU A 480 4.53 -14.70 -7.81
CA LEU A 480 5.95 -15.05 -7.61
C LEU A 480 6.18 -16.53 -7.34
N ILE A 481 5.22 -17.21 -6.73
CA ILE A 481 5.36 -18.63 -6.36
C ILE A 481 5.76 -19.52 -7.54
N PRO A 482 5.14 -19.42 -8.73
CA PRO A 482 5.57 -20.23 -9.88
C PRO A 482 7.03 -20.00 -10.29
N CYS A 483 7.53 -18.78 -10.07
CA CYS A 483 8.93 -18.45 -10.31
C CYS A 483 9.85 -19.04 -9.24
N LEU A 484 9.43 -19.05 -7.98
CA LEU A 484 10.16 -19.73 -6.90
C LEU A 484 10.19 -21.25 -7.14
N ASP A 485 9.08 -21.82 -7.63
CA ASP A 485 9.01 -23.23 -8.02
C ASP A 485 9.99 -23.55 -9.16
N ALA A 486 10.03 -22.68 -10.19
CA ALA A 486 10.95 -22.85 -11.29
C ALA A 486 12.42 -22.77 -10.84
N LEU A 487 12.76 -21.81 -9.99
CA LEU A 487 14.11 -21.72 -9.40
C LEU A 487 14.44 -22.94 -8.55
N ASN A 488 13.49 -23.45 -7.76
CA ASN A 488 13.71 -24.63 -6.95
C ASN A 488 14.12 -25.87 -7.77
N THR A 489 13.64 -26.00 -9.02
CA THR A 489 14.09 -27.09 -9.93
C THR A 489 15.57 -26.98 -10.31
N GLU A 490 16.13 -25.77 -10.23
CA GLU A 490 17.55 -25.50 -10.54
C GLU A 490 18.46 -25.64 -9.31
N VAL A 491 17.92 -25.71 -8.09
CA VAL A 491 18.74 -25.75 -6.84
C VAL A 491 19.70 -26.93 -6.82
N ALA A 492 19.28 -28.10 -7.29
CA ALA A 492 20.13 -29.30 -7.33
C ALA A 492 21.39 -29.11 -8.20
N ARG A 493 21.33 -28.23 -9.21
CA ARG A 493 22.44 -27.96 -10.14
C ARG A 493 23.25 -26.73 -9.75
N GLY A 494 22.55 -25.67 -9.31
CA GLY A 494 23.11 -24.34 -9.06
C GLY A 494 23.41 -24.03 -7.59
N GLY A 495 22.90 -24.81 -6.64
CA GLY A 495 23.18 -24.70 -5.21
C GLY A 495 22.86 -23.33 -4.59
N GLN A 496 23.76 -22.83 -3.74
CA GLN A 496 23.57 -21.60 -2.97
C GLN A 496 23.30 -20.33 -3.80
N PRO A 497 23.91 -20.11 -4.98
CA PRO A 497 23.58 -18.98 -5.86
C PRO A 497 22.10 -18.94 -6.29
N VAL A 498 21.50 -20.10 -6.60
CA VAL A 498 20.08 -20.20 -6.95
C VAL A 498 19.19 -19.92 -5.75
N LEU A 499 19.56 -20.38 -4.56
CA LEU A 499 18.84 -20.07 -3.32
C LEU A 499 18.92 -18.57 -2.99
N ALA A 500 20.06 -17.92 -3.25
CA ALA A 500 20.18 -16.48 -3.12
C ALA A 500 19.29 -15.71 -4.13
N GLU A 501 19.14 -16.24 -5.36
CA GLU A 501 18.20 -15.72 -6.35
C GLU A 501 16.74 -15.90 -5.89
N MET A 502 16.38 -17.06 -5.33
CA MET A 502 15.06 -17.29 -4.73
C MET A 502 14.78 -16.27 -3.61
N PHE A 503 15.76 -16.02 -2.75
CA PHE A 503 15.63 -15.03 -1.68
C PHE A 503 15.43 -13.62 -2.24
N ALA A 504 16.20 -13.21 -3.25
CA ALA A 504 16.02 -11.90 -3.89
C ALA A 504 14.63 -11.74 -4.51
N LEU A 505 14.16 -12.79 -5.21
CA LEU A 505 12.82 -12.81 -5.81
C LEU A 505 11.71 -12.76 -4.76
N SER A 506 11.86 -13.46 -3.63
CA SER A 506 10.86 -13.51 -2.57
C SER A 506 10.56 -12.14 -1.95
N GLN A 507 11.53 -11.22 -1.94
CA GLN A 507 11.36 -9.87 -1.43
C GLN A 507 10.50 -8.96 -2.32
N LEU A 508 10.23 -9.37 -3.56
CA LEU A 508 9.30 -8.69 -4.46
C LEU A 508 7.83 -9.01 -4.14
N ALA A 509 7.57 -10.03 -3.31
CA ALA A 509 6.28 -10.19 -2.67
C ALA A 509 6.06 -8.97 -1.77
N GLN A 510 5.12 -8.14 -2.11
CA GLN A 510 4.77 -6.83 -1.54
C GLN A 510 5.56 -6.44 -0.27
N GLY A 511 6.47 -5.50 -0.42
CA GLY A 511 7.15 -4.89 0.72
C GLY A 511 6.13 -4.32 1.71
N SER A 512 6.16 -4.74 2.98
CA SER A 512 5.23 -4.19 3.97
C SER A 512 5.51 -2.70 4.14
N ILE A 513 4.45 -1.91 4.33
CA ILE A 513 4.56 -0.48 4.63
C ILE A 513 5.47 -0.28 5.86
N THR A 514 5.46 -1.23 6.79
CA THR A 514 6.34 -1.27 7.97
C THR A 514 7.82 -1.35 7.60
N SER A 515 8.19 -2.19 6.63
CA SER A 515 9.58 -2.30 6.17
C SER A 515 10.09 -0.98 5.62
N ARG A 516 9.26 -0.28 4.88
CA ARG A 516 9.57 1.04 4.32
C ARG A 516 9.75 2.10 5.41
N GLN A 517 8.91 2.10 6.45
CA GLN A 517 9.04 3.00 7.59
C GLN A 517 10.32 2.75 8.39
N ILE A 518 10.68 1.48 8.59
CA ILE A 518 11.95 1.12 9.23
C ILE A 518 13.15 1.58 8.40
N ALA A 519 13.10 1.42 7.08
CA ALA A 519 14.16 1.88 6.19
C ALA A 519 14.31 3.41 6.22
N LEU A 520 13.20 4.14 6.24
CA LEU A 520 13.18 5.60 6.39
C LEU A 520 13.78 6.05 7.74
N ALA A 521 13.39 5.39 8.83
CA ALA A 521 13.94 5.69 10.15
C ALA A 521 15.44 5.41 10.25
N ALA A 522 15.91 4.30 9.70
CA ALA A 522 17.34 3.97 9.66
C ALA A 522 18.14 4.99 8.84
N ALA A 523 17.60 5.42 7.68
CA ALA A 523 18.21 6.46 6.86
C ALA A 523 18.30 7.80 7.61
N ARG A 524 17.21 8.20 8.32
CA ARG A 524 17.16 9.41 9.14
C ARG A 524 18.21 9.38 10.24
N LEU A 525 18.29 8.28 10.99
CA LEU A 525 19.28 8.14 12.08
C LEU A 525 20.72 8.17 11.55
N ALA A 526 20.99 7.55 10.41
CA ALA A 526 22.32 7.56 9.78
C ALA A 526 22.74 8.96 9.32
N GLU A 527 21.83 9.74 8.72
CA GLU A 527 22.11 11.11 8.30
C GLU A 527 22.22 12.08 9.50
N SER A 528 21.35 11.91 10.50
CA SER A 528 21.39 12.71 11.73
C SER A 528 22.72 12.56 12.50
N ALA A 529 23.32 11.37 12.44
CA ALA A 529 24.63 11.10 13.04
C ALA A 529 25.79 11.79 12.28
N ARG A 530 25.59 12.15 10.99
CA ARG A 530 26.59 12.84 10.17
C ARG A 530 26.54 14.37 10.33
N ASP A 531 25.33 14.94 10.34
CA ASP A 531 25.10 16.38 10.49
C ASP A 531 23.80 16.66 11.25
N PRO A 532 23.87 17.26 12.46
CA PRO A 532 22.68 17.62 13.25
C PRO A 532 21.69 18.53 12.50
N LYS A 533 22.13 19.41 11.60
CA LYS A 533 21.24 20.28 10.81
C LYS A 533 20.36 19.49 9.85
N VAL A 534 20.87 18.37 9.36
CA VAL A 534 20.07 17.45 8.53
C VAL A 534 18.97 16.82 9.36
N ALA A 535 19.28 16.43 10.61
CA ALA A 535 18.28 15.91 11.54
C ALA A 535 17.16 16.93 11.79
N ASP A 536 17.52 18.17 12.09
CA ASP A 536 16.56 19.24 12.34
C ASP A 536 15.65 19.50 11.14
N ALA A 537 16.23 19.51 9.93
CA ALA A 537 15.47 19.71 8.69
C ALA A 537 14.51 18.53 8.38
N ILE A 538 14.95 17.29 8.62
CA ILE A 538 14.11 16.10 8.44
C ILE A 538 12.97 16.10 9.48
N ASN A 539 13.28 16.35 10.74
CA ASN A 539 12.30 16.39 11.83
C ASN A 539 11.28 17.52 11.64
N ALA A 540 11.72 18.71 11.23
CA ALA A 540 10.83 19.83 10.93
C ALA A 540 9.84 19.48 9.79
N TYR A 541 10.32 18.80 8.77
CA TYR A 541 9.48 18.34 7.66
C TYR A 541 8.46 17.28 8.09
N ASP A 542 8.89 16.29 8.86
CA ASP A 542 8.05 15.22 9.35
C ASP A 542 6.97 15.76 10.31
N ALA A 543 7.33 16.67 11.21
CA ALA A 543 6.41 17.34 12.13
C ALA A 543 5.37 18.18 11.38
N ALA A 544 5.79 18.93 10.34
CA ALA A 544 4.87 19.71 9.52
C ALA A 544 3.89 18.81 8.73
N THR A 545 4.37 17.66 8.25
CA THR A 545 3.55 16.67 7.54
C THR A 545 2.50 16.06 8.47
N ALA A 546 2.88 15.61 9.64
CA ALA A 546 1.98 14.99 10.61
C ALA A 546 0.94 16.00 11.15
N LYS A 547 1.34 17.26 11.36
CA LYS A 547 0.40 18.32 11.73
C LYS A 547 -0.67 18.51 10.64
N LEU A 548 -0.24 18.55 9.40
CA LEU A 548 -1.14 18.70 8.25
C LEU A 548 -2.11 17.52 8.15
N GLU A 549 -1.65 16.29 8.29
CA GLU A 549 -2.49 15.08 8.32
C GLU A 549 -3.55 15.13 9.41
N THR A 550 -3.15 15.56 10.62
CA THR A 550 -4.06 15.69 11.75
C THR A 550 -5.16 16.73 11.49
N LEU A 551 -4.79 17.89 10.92
CA LEU A 551 -5.75 18.94 10.58
C LEU A 551 -6.73 18.48 9.49
N TYR A 552 -6.26 17.75 8.50
CA TYR A 552 -7.10 17.20 7.45
C TYR A 552 -8.09 16.16 7.97
N ARG A 553 -7.66 15.31 8.88
CA ARG A 553 -8.54 14.32 9.54
C ARG A 553 -9.64 15.03 10.32
N ARG A 554 -9.28 15.99 11.17
CA ARG A 554 -10.26 16.81 11.90
C ARG A 554 -11.24 17.52 10.98
N ARG A 555 -10.78 17.96 9.80
CA ARG A 555 -11.65 18.58 8.80
C ARG A 555 -12.63 17.59 8.18
N LEU A 556 -12.21 16.34 7.95
CA LEU A 556 -13.09 15.25 7.50
C LEU A 556 -14.16 14.90 8.55
N GLU A 557 -13.76 14.86 9.82
CA GLU A 557 -14.65 14.56 10.96
C GLU A 557 -15.76 15.60 11.16
N LEU A 558 -15.52 16.87 10.81
CA LEU A 558 -16.54 17.94 10.91
C LEU A 558 -17.70 17.84 9.90
N GLY A 559 -17.67 16.89 8.97
CA GLY A 559 -18.77 16.63 8.05
C GLY A 559 -19.08 17.76 7.05
N GLY A 560 -20.28 17.75 6.47
CA GLY A 560 -20.63 18.52 5.29
C GLY A 560 -20.92 20.02 5.49
N ASP A 561 -20.93 20.57 6.71
CA ASP A 561 -21.19 22.01 6.92
C ASP A 561 -19.93 22.84 6.61
N LYS A 562 -19.85 23.29 5.35
CA LYS A 562 -18.71 24.06 4.81
C LYS A 562 -18.65 25.49 5.37
N ASP A 563 -19.76 26.01 5.85
CA ASP A 563 -19.90 27.40 6.24
C ASP A 563 -19.79 27.64 7.75
N SER A 564 -19.64 26.57 8.53
CA SER A 564 -19.44 26.71 9.98
C SER A 564 -18.15 27.47 10.29
N THR A 565 -18.19 28.27 11.35
CA THR A 565 -17.01 29.05 11.81
C THR A 565 -15.84 28.12 12.11
N SER A 566 -16.10 26.92 12.63
CA SER A 566 -15.10 25.90 12.93
C SER A 566 -14.44 25.33 11.67
N ALA A 567 -15.22 25.11 10.61
CA ALA A 567 -14.69 24.63 9.32
C ALA A 567 -13.76 25.69 8.69
N LYS A 568 -14.18 26.95 8.67
CA LYS A 568 -13.37 28.06 8.12
C LYS A 568 -12.07 28.29 8.91
N ALA A 569 -12.13 28.22 10.25
CA ALA A 569 -10.94 28.31 11.09
C ALA A 569 -9.95 27.17 10.82
N LEU A 570 -10.46 25.95 10.67
CA LEU A 570 -9.63 24.78 10.39
C LEU A 570 -9.03 24.82 8.99
N ASP A 571 -9.76 25.33 7.99
CA ASP A 571 -9.25 25.53 6.64
C ASP A 571 -8.11 26.57 6.61
N GLU A 572 -8.16 27.59 7.47
CA GLU A 572 -7.05 28.57 7.64
C GLU A 572 -5.82 27.91 8.31
N GLU A 573 -6.03 27.09 9.35
CA GLU A 573 -4.93 26.34 9.97
C GLU A 573 -4.27 25.37 8.98
N ILE A 574 -5.05 24.73 8.12
CA ILE A 574 -4.55 23.85 7.05
C ILE A 574 -3.71 24.63 6.06
N ARG A 575 -4.16 25.80 5.60
CA ARG A 575 -3.35 26.65 4.71
C ARG A 575 -1.98 27.00 5.29
N LYS A 576 -1.94 27.35 6.58
CA LYS A 576 -0.67 27.62 7.29
C LYS A 576 0.20 26.38 7.42
N ALA A 577 -0.40 25.22 7.70
CA ALA A 577 0.35 23.96 7.82
C ALA A 577 0.91 23.48 6.47
N VAL A 578 0.19 23.70 5.36
CA VAL A 578 0.69 23.44 3.99
C VAL A 578 1.91 24.29 3.67
N ALA A 579 1.88 25.58 4.00
CA ALA A 579 3.02 26.46 3.80
C ALA A 579 4.23 26.00 4.63
N ALA A 580 4.01 25.69 5.91
CA ALA A 580 5.07 25.21 6.80
C ALA A 580 5.70 23.88 6.33
N GLN A 581 4.89 22.94 5.82
CA GLN A 581 5.39 21.70 5.26
C GLN A 581 6.25 21.92 4.01
N ARG A 582 5.82 22.81 3.12
CA ARG A 582 6.60 23.17 1.93
C ARG A 582 7.96 23.73 2.31
N ASP A 583 8.00 24.74 3.21
CA ASP A 583 9.21 25.43 3.62
C ASP A 583 10.20 24.43 4.31
N ALA A 584 9.66 23.52 5.13
CA ALA A 584 10.44 22.45 5.74
C ALA A 584 10.93 21.41 4.71
N GLY A 585 10.15 21.13 3.66
CA GLY A 585 10.54 20.26 2.55
C GLY A 585 11.72 20.82 1.74
N GLU A 586 11.71 22.12 1.49
CA GLU A 586 12.82 22.84 0.83
C GLU A 586 14.09 22.80 1.69
N ALA A 587 13.96 23.06 2.99
CA ALA A 587 15.07 22.99 3.93
C ALA A 587 15.68 21.58 4.02
N ARG A 588 14.86 20.52 4.06
CA ARG A 588 15.32 19.13 4.06
C ARG A 588 16.07 18.76 2.78
N GLN A 589 15.52 19.13 1.60
CA GLN A 589 16.17 18.87 0.32
C GLN A 589 17.52 19.57 0.20
N ALA A 590 17.61 20.80 0.71
CA ALA A 590 18.86 21.54 0.74
C ALA A 590 19.89 20.91 1.69
N ALA A 591 19.44 20.39 2.84
CA ALA A 591 20.28 19.76 3.84
C ALA A 591 20.79 18.36 3.43
N SER A 592 19.96 17.53 2.79
CA SER A 592 20.34 16.17 2.36
C SER A 592 19.75 15.78 1.00
N PRO A 593 20.39 16.17 -0.10
CA PRO A 593 19.92 15.86 -1.46
C PRO A 593 19.86 14.36 -1.80
N GLY A 594 20.63 13.54 -1.10
CA GLY A 594 20.72 12.09 -1.31
C GLY A 594 19.85 11.24 -0.39
N PHE A 595 19.03 11.82 0.49
CA PHE A 595 18.27 11.10 1.52
C PHE A 595 17.39 9.96 0.95
N ALA A 596 16.68 10.20 -0.16
CA ALA A 596 15.86 9.19 -0.81
C ALA A 596 16.65 7.98 -1.33
N ALA A 597 17.93 8.16 -1.65
CA ALA A 597 18.79 7.08 -2.12
C ALA A 597 19.26 6.14 -0.98
N LEU A 598 19.17 6.58 0.28
CA LEU A 598 19.57 5.79 1.45
C LEU A 598 18.50 4.81 1.92
N VAL A 599 17.27 4.96 1.47
CA VAL A 599 16.14 4.07 1.86
C VAL A 599 16.26 2.75 1.09
N GLN A 600 16.72 1.71 1.80
CA GLN A 600 16.87 0.35 1.25
C GLN A 600 15.61 -0.48 1.55
N GLU A 601 14.85 -0.86 0.52
CA GLU A 601 13.61 -1.66 0.63
C GLU A 601 13.86 -3.16 0.41
N SER A 602 14.92 -3.53 -0.31
CA SER A 602 15.36 -4.92 -0.54
C SER A 602 16.86 -5.05 -0.24
N VAL A 603 17.27 -6.24 0.20
CA VAL A 603 18.64 -6.55 0.58
C VAL A 603 19.10 -7.85 -0.07
N SER A 604 20.40 -8.00 -0.31
CA SER A 604 20.95 -9.26 -0.78
C SER A 604 21.01 -10.30 0.36
N ALA A 605 21.08 -11.57 0.02
CA ALA A 605 21.33 -12.61 1.01
C ALA A 605 22.65 -12.37 1.76
N ALA A 606 23.68 -11.87 1.07
CA ALA A 606 24.96 -11.54 1.65
C ALA A 606 24.86 -10.41 2.71
N ASP A 607 23.98 -9.40 2.50
CA ASP A 607 23.75 -8.35 3.50
C ASP A 607 23.16 -8.92 4.80
N VAL A 608 22.26 -9.90 4.70
CA VAL A 608 21.68 -10.59 5.86
C VAL A 608 22.76 -11.46 6.54
N GLN A 609 23.47 -12.26 5.76
CA GLN A 609 24.51 -13.17 6.22
C GLN A 609 25.64 -12.47 6.96
N ALA A 610 26.03 -11.27 6.48
CA ALA A 610 27.09 -10.46 7.11
C ALA A 610 26.74 -10.00 8.55
N LEU A 611 25.45 -9.96 8.89
CA LEU A 611 24.93 -9.53 10.20
C LEU A 611 24.53 -10.70 11.12
N LEU A 612 24.58 -11.94 10.62
CA LEU A 612 24.24 -13.12 11.40
C LEU A 612 25.44 -13.68 12.18
N GLY A 613 25.16 -14.08 13.41
CA GLY A 613 26.04 -14.96 14.19
C GLY A 613 26.03 -16.39 13.69
N PRO A 614 26.96 -17.24 14.14
CA PRO A 614 27.04 -18.63 13.69
C PRO A 614 25.83 -19.47 14.16
N ASP A 615 25.19 -19.08 15.24
CA ASP A 615 24.04 -19.74 15.87
C ASP A 615 22.71 -19.02 15.61
N GLU A 616 22.69 -18.12 14.62
CA GLU A 616 21.51 -17.36 14.26
C GLU A 616 20.97 -17.74 12.88
N ALA A 617 19.64 -17.59 12.72
CA ALA A 617 18.98 -17.73 11.43
C ALA A 617 17.85 -16.71 11.26
N VAL A 618 17.57 -16.36 10.00
CA VAL A 618 16.40 -15.56 9.59
C VAL A 618 15.53 -16.40 8.69
N ALA A 619 14.27 -16.60 9.05
CA ALA A 619 13.26 -17.26 8.22
C ALA A 619 12.33 -16.22 7.62
N THR A 620 12.28 -16.13 6.29
CA THR A 620 11.35 -15.27 5.55
C THR A 620 10.30 -16.12 4.84
N MET A 621 9.07 -15.64 4.78
CA MET A 621 7.94 -16.39 4.25
C MET A 621 7.26 -15.64 3.13
N VAL A 622 6.91 -16.35 2.06
CA VAL A 622 6.02 -15.90 1.00
C VAL A 622 4.84 -16.83 0.96
N VAL A 623 3.64 -16.30 1.25
CA VAL A 623 2.42 -17.09 1.33
C VAL A 623 1.45 -16.64 0.23
N GLY A 624 1.19 -17.52 -0.71
CA GLY A 624 0.14 -17.35 -1.73
C GLY A 624 -1.16 -18.03 -1.31
N PRO A 625 -2.19 -18.02 -2.14
CA PRO A 625 -3.51 -18.57 -1.81
C PRO A 625 -3.46 -20.06 -1.43
N ASN A 626 -2.77 -20.88 -2.21
CA ASN A 626 -2.77 -22.34 -2.07
C ASN A 626 -1.42 -22.93 -1.65
N GLU A 627 -0.35 -22.17 -1.74
CA GLU A 627 1.01 -22.62 -1.46
C GLU A 627 1.94 -21.43 -1.18
N GLY A 628 3.16 -21.70 -0.76
CA GLY A 628 4.13 -20.66 -0.45
C GLY A 628 5.54 -21.25 -0.29
N TRP A 629 6.46 -20.39 0.17
CA TRP A 629 7.84 -20.74 0.44
C TRP A 629 8.35 -20.13 1.73
N THR A 630 9.10 -20.90 2.50
CA THR A 630 9.96 -20.41 3.58
C THR A 630 11.41 -20.46 3.08
N LEU A 631 12.12 -19.34 3.21
CA LEU A 631 13.57 -19.29 3.00
C LEU A 631 14.24 -19.04 4.35
N LEU A 632 15.16 -19.91 4.72
CA LEU A 632 15.94 -19.83 5.95
C LEU A 632 17.37 -19.43 5.59
N ILE A 633 17.78 -18.26 6.08
CA ILE A 633 19.09 -17.69 5.84
C ILE A 633 19.93 -17.85 7.10
N ARG A 634 21.09 -18.47 6.96
CA ARG A 634 22.16 -18.57 7.98
C ARG A 634 23.37 -17.80 7.51
N LYS A 635 24.34 -17.66 8.40
CA LYS A 635 25.61 -16.96 8.10
C LYS A 635 26.31 -17.48 6.83
N ASP A 636 26.26 -18.79 6.59
CA ASP A 636 27.02 -19.50 5.56
C ASP A 636 26.15 -20.29 4.56
N SER A 637 24.83 -20.33 4.77
CA SER A 637 23.94 -21.14 3.96
C SER A 637 22.53 -20.59 3.88
N ILE A 638 21.82 -20.97 2.82
CA ILE A 638 20.39 -20.70 2.61
C ILE A 638 19.71 -22.02 2.38
N SER A 639 18.53 -22.21 2.96
CA SER A 639 17.64 -23.35 2.71
C SER A 639 16.28 -22.83 2.27
N ALA A 640 15.60 -23.57 1.42
CA ALA A 640 14.24 -23.28 0.98
C ALA A 640 13.33 -24.47 1.26
N GLY A 641 12.12 -24.19 1.73
CA GLY A 641 11.10 -25.20 2.02
C GLY A 641 9.73 -24.75 1.55
N ARG A 642 8.96 -25.65 0.95
CA ARG A 642 7.63 -25.35 0.40
C ARG A 642 6.58 -25.33 1.50
N ILE A 643 5.75 -24.30 1.54
CA ILE A 643 4.55 -24.21 2.40
C ILE A 643 3.38 -24.83 1.64
N SER A 644 2.84 -25.92 2.14
CA SER A 644 1.68 -26.59 1.54
C SER A 644 0.36 -26.05 2.04
N GLY A 645 -0.58 -25.75 1.13
CA GLY A 645 -1.94 -25.29 1.43
C GLY A 645 -2.09 -23.77 1.57
N GLY A 646 -1.00 -23.00 1.51
CA GLY A 646 -0.99 -21.54 1.46
C GLY A 646 -1.90 -20.83 2.46
N ALA A 647 -2.35 -19.64 2.14
CA ALA A 647 -3.25 -18.83 2.98
C ALA A 647 -4.57 -19.55 3.27
N ALA A 648 -5.14 -20.26 2.28
CA ALA A 648 -6.41 -20.96 2.43
C ALA A 648 -6.42 -21.96 3.61
N LYS A 649 -5.28 -22.64 3.83
CA LYS A 649 -5.13 -23.58 4.96
C LYS A 649 -4.64 -22.88 6.23
N LEU A 650 -3.66 -21.96 6.09
CA LEU A 650 -3.05 -21.27 7.22
C LEU A 650 -4.03 -20.41 7.97
N ASP A 651 -4.91 -19.68 7.27
CA ASP A 651 -5.90 -18.77 7.91
C ASP A 651 -6.83 -19.52 8.86
N GLY A 652 -7.28 -20.73 8.46
CA GLY A 652 -8.10 -21.59 9.32
C GLY A 652 -7.35 -22.06 10.58
N MET A 653 -6.08 -22.49 10.42
CA MET A 653 -5.26 -22.90 11.55
C MET A 653 -4.90 -21.73 12.47
N VAL A 654 -4.55 -20.58 11.89
CA VAL A 654 -4.26 -19.36 12.67
C VAL A 654 -5.49 -18.90 13.44
N LYS A 655 -6.65 -18.92 12.81
CA LYS A 655 -7.92 -18.59 13.50
C LYS A 655 -8.14 -19.54 14.67
N ALA A 656 -8.07 -20.85 14.47
CA ALA A 656 -8.26 -21.85 15.52
C ALA A 656 -7.21 -21.73 16.64
N PHE A 657 -5.98 -21.36 16.30
CA PHE A 657 -4.94 -21.07 17.29
C PHE A 657 -5.29 -19.81 18.11
N ARG A 658 -5.76 -18.74 17.46
CA ARG A 658 -6.13 -17.48 18.11
C ARG A 658 -7.37 -17.63 19.00
N ASP A 659 -8.40 -18.32 18.51
CA ASP A 659 -9.63 -18.57 19.27
C ASP A 659 -9.32 -19.28 20.63
N ALA A 660 -8.27 -20.12 20.67
CA ALA A 660 -7.83 -20.75 21.91
C ALA A 660 -7.19 -19.78 22.94
N MET A 661 -6.79 -18.57 22.49
CA MET A 661 -6.25 -17.52 23.37
C MET A 661 -7.34 -16.57 23.89
N GLU A 662 -8.58 -16.72 23.48
CA GLU A 662 -9.70 -15.95 24.01
C GLU A 662 -10.16 -16.49 25.36
N LEU A 663 -10.67 -15.58 26.23
CA LEU A 663 -11.21 -15.95 27.53
C LEU A 663 -12.66 -16.39 27.40
N GLY A 664 -12.98 -17.52 28.00
CA GLY A 664 -14.34 -17.98 28.18
C GLY A 664 -15.09 -17.16 29.23
N ARG A 665 -16.38 -17.49 29.44
CA ARG A 665 -17.23 -16.82 30.44
C ARG A 665 -16.75 -17.01 31.89
N ASP A 666 -15.91 -17.99 32.13
CA ASP A 666 -15.28 -18.31 33.43
C ASP A 666 -13.94 -17.58 33.63
N ASN A 667 -13.60 -16.63 32.72
CA ASN A 667 -12.36 -15.88 32.72
C ASN A 667 -11.09 -16.77 32.59
N ARG A 668 -11.21 -17.92 31.91
CA ARG A 668 -10.11 -18.81 31.58
C ARG A 668 -9.96 -18.92 30.07
N PRO A 669 -8.72 -19.09 29.54
CA PRO A 669 -8.55 -19.34 28.12
C PRO A 669 -9.25 -20.65 27.72
N HIS A 670 -9.71 -20.71 26.46
CA HIS A 670 -10.21 -21.96 25.89
C HIS A 670 -9.09 -23.01 25.87
N ALA A 671 -9.43 -24.30 25.70
CA ALA A 671 -8.42 -25.36 25.57
C ALA A 671 -7.43 -25.05 24.45
N PHE A 672 -6.14 -25.27 24.69
CA PHE A 672 -5.09 -24.97 23.72
C PHE A 672 -5.25 -25.84 22.47
N ASN A 673 -5.23 -25.23 21.29
CA ASN A 673 -5.37 -25.95 20.03
C ASN A 673 -4.02 -26.53 19.56
N ILE A 674 -3.67 -27.70 20.10
CA ILE A 674 -2.43 -28.42 19.78
C ILE A 674 -2.31 -28.72 18.29
N ALA A 675 -3.42 -29.12 17.64
CA ALA A 675 -3.44 -29.43 16.21
C ALA A 675 -3.12 -28.21 15.34
N ALA A 676 -3.68 -27.05 15.68
CA ALA A 676 -3.40 -25.81 14.99
C ALA A 676 -1.95 -25.35 15.19
N ALA A 677 -1.45 -25.37 16.43
CA ALA A 677 -0.07 -24.98 16.75
C ALA A 677 0.95 -25.87 16.03
N ARG A 678 0.70 -27.18 16.01
CA ARG A 678 1.53 -28.15 15.29
C ARG A 678 1.41 -27.97 13.78
N GLY A 679 0.19 -27.84 13.26
CA GLY A 679 -0.07 -27.70 11.83
C GLY A 679 0.58 -26.45 11.21
N ILE A 680 0.61 -25.32 11.95
CA ILE A 680 1.33 -24.12 11.52
C ILE A 680 2.84 -24.41 11.44
N TYR A 681 3.45 -25.02 12.48
CA TYR A 681 4.87 -25.38 12.45
C TYR A 681 5.20 -26.30 11.28
N ASP A 682 4.41 -27.35 11.09
CA ASP A 682 4.59 -28.33 10.02
C ASP A 682 4.50 -27.70 8.63
N ALA A 683 3.65 -26.68 8.47
CA ALA A 683 3.52 -25.98 7.21
C ALA A 683 4.68 -25.02 6.92
N VAL A 684 5.17 -24.27 7.93
CA VAL A 684 6.05 -23.13 7.66
C VAL A 684 7.51 -23.31 8.08
N LEU A 685 7.82 -24.13 9.10
CA LEU A 685 9.18 -24.30 9.61
C LEU A 685 9.73 -25.71 9.42
N ALA A 686 8.89 -26.73 9.51
CA ALA A 686 9.33 -28.12 9.30
C ALA A 686 10.00 -28.34 7.91
N PRO A 687 9.55 -27.71 6.81
CA PRO A 687 10.20 -27.86 5.51
C PRO A 687 11.66 -27.37 5.46
N VAL A 688 12.08 -26.52 6.40
CA VAL A 688 13.45 -26.02 6.52
C VAL A 688 14.14 -26.45 7.81
N GLN A 689 13.58 -27.43 8.53
CA GLN A 689 14.06 -27.87 9.84
C GLN A 689 15.52 -28.34 9.84
N SER A 690 15.98 -28.98 8.76
CA SER A 690 17.39 -29.39 8.63
C SER A 690 18.36 -28.24 8.72
N GLY A 691 17.98 -27.08 8.22
CA GLY A 691 18.75 -25.84 8.30
C GLY A 691 18.80 -25.20 9.70
N LEU A 692 17.92 -25.59 10.62
CA LEU A 692 17.86 -25.08 11.99
C LEU A 692 18.81 -25.81 12.97
N SER A 693 19.56 -26.81 12.51
CA SER A 693 20.53 -27.50 13.36
C SER A 693 21.63 -26.56 13.86
N GLY A 694 21.84 -26.49 15.18
CA GLY A 694 22.82 -25.61 15.81
C GLY A 694 22.39 -24.12 15.88
N VAL A 695 21.16 -23.79 15.53
CA VAL A 695 20.58 -22.46 15.73
C VAL A 695 20.07 -22.34 17.18
N ASN A 696 20.35 -21.20 17.80
CA ASN A 696 19.85 -20.85 19.15
C ASN A 696 18.90 -19.64 19.10
N ALA A 697 19.03 -18.79 18.07
CA ALA A 697 18.17 -17.62 17.88
C ALA A 697 17.59 -17.60 16.47
N LEU A 698 16.27 -17.56 16.38
CA LEU A 698 15.51 -17.54 15.13
C LEU A 698 14.74 -16.23 15.00
N THR A 699 15.08 -15.46 14.01
CA THR A 699 14.28 -14.28 13.61
C THR A 699 13.32 -14.71 12.50
N VAL A 700 12.04 -14.43 12.67
CA VAL A 700 11.02 -14.76 11.66
C VAL A 700 10.46 -13.49 11.01
N ALA A 701 10.30 -13.51 9.69
CA ALA A 701 9.58 -12.52 8.90
C ALA A 701 8.32 -13.18 8.35
N PRO A 702 7.23 -13.20 9.15
CA PRO A 702 5.98 -13.86 8.79
C PRO A 702 5.21 -13.05 7.74
N ALA A 703 4.31 -13.71 7.01
CA ALA A 703 3.45 -13.12 5.99
C ALA A 703 1.97 -13.47 6.22
N GLY A 704 1.06 -12.61 5.79
CA GLY A 704 -0.39 -12.83 5.89
C GLY A 704 -0.86 -13.02 7.34
N SER A 705 -1.73 -14.00 7.58
CA SER A 705 -2.27 -14.31 8.91
C SER A 705 -1.22 -14.72 9.93
N LEU A 706 -0.05 -15.23 9.48
CA LEU A 706 1.06 -15.60 10.36
C LEU A 706 1.62 -14.43 11.18
N LEU A 707 1.37 -13.18 10.77
CA LEU A 707 1.72 -11.98 11.54
C LEU A 707 1.08 -11.94 12.94
N SER A 708 -0.04 -12.63 13.13
CA SER A 708 -0.75 -12.70 14.41
C SER A 708 -0.36 -13.88 15.30
N VAL A 709 0.61 -14.69 14.86
CA VAL A 709 1.04 -15.91 15.56
C VAL A 709 2.29 -15.65 16.38
N PRO A 710 2.28 -15.85 17.71
CA PRO A 710 3.52 -15.92 18.49
C PRO A 710 4.21 -17.25 18.20
N PHE A 711 5.22 -17.22 17.35
CA PHE A 711 5.95 -18.43 16.95
C PHE A 711 6.53 -19.22 18.13
N ALA A 712 6.79 -18.57 19.25
CA ALA A 712 7.22 -19.18 20.50
C ALA A 712 6.30 -20.34 20.95
N ALA A 713 4.99 -20.21 20.70
CA ALA A 713 3.98 -21.18 21.11
C ALA A 713 3.67 -22.27 20.07
N LEU A 714 4.38 -22.32 18.95
CA LEU A 714 4.26 -23.43 18.00
C LEU A 714 4.86 -24.72 18.56
N LEU A 715 4.34 -25.86 18.12
CA LEU A 715 4.76 -27.17 18.59
C LEU A 715 5.63 -27.87 17.56
N THR A 716 6.82 -28.32 17.97
CA THR A 716 7.77 -29.08 17.12
C THR A 716 7.50 -30.57 17.11
N GLY A 717 6.61 -31.07 17.95
CA GLY A 717 6.26 -32.49 18.11
C GLY A 717 4.88 -32.70 18.73
N PRO A 718 4.47 -33.95 18.95
CA PRO A 718 3.20 -34.24 19.61
C PRO A 718 3.18 -33.70 21.04
N ALA A 719 2.00 -33.32 21.51
CA ALA A 719 1.75 -32.80 22.84
C ALA A 719 0.40 -33.30 23.36
N GLU A 720 0.23 -33.28 24.69
CA GLU A 720 -1.02 -33.60 25.37
C GLU A 720 -1.54 -32.37 26.12
N ASP A 721 -2.82 -32.07 26.04
CA ASP A 721 -3.44 -30.93 26.70
C ASP A 721 -3.31 -31.03 28.23
N SER A 722 -3.31 -32.22 28.78
CA SER A 722 -3.10 -32.50 30.20
C SER A 722 -1.71 -32.14 30.73
N ASN A 723 -0.71 -31.96 29.84
CA ASN A 723 0.67 -31.68 30.22
C ASN A 723 1.38 -30.70 29.26
N LEU A 724 0.83 -29.51 29.14
CA LEU A 724 1.42 -28.47 28.28
C LEU A 724 2.81 -28.02 28.76
N SER A 725 3.14 -28.15 30.06
CA SER A 725 4.47 -27.79 30.55
C SER A 725 5.57 -28.65 29.93
N ALA A 726 5.27 -29.91 29.61
CA ALA A 726 6.20 -30.83 28.92
C ALA A 726 6.17 -30.70 27.41
N ALA A 727 5.13 -30.08 26.83
CA ALA A 727 4.95 -29.97 25.38
C ALA A 727 6.19 -29.36 24.68
N PRO A 728 6.54 -29.83 23.48
CA PRO A 728 7.74 -29.41 22.76
C PRO A 728 7.50 -28.07 22.04
N PHE A 729 7.25 -27.01 22.82
CA PHE A 729 7.11 -25.69 22.29
C PHE A 729 8.40 -25.19 21.64
N LEU A 730 8.27 -24.43 20.53
CA LEU A 730 9.40 -23.91 19.76
C LEU A 730 10.35 -23.05 20.62
N ILE A 731 9.79 -22.31 21.57
CA ILE A 731 10.57 -21.49 22.53
C ILE A 731 11.57 -22.31 23.34
N LYS A 732 11.31 -23.58 23.59
CA LYS A 732 12.27 -24.45 24.31
C LYS A 732 13.57 -24.66 23.55
N GLN A 733 13.52 -24.55 22.20
CA GLN A 733 14.69 -24.76 21.34
C GLN A 733 15.32 -23.43 20.89
N TYR A 734 14.54 -22.41 20.56
CA TYR A 734 15.02 -21.19 19.96
C TYR A 734 14.56 -19.95 20.73
N ALA A 735 15.40 -18.93 20.80
CA ALA A 735 14.98 -17.57 21.13
C ALA A 735 14.33 -16.95 19.87
N ILE A 736 13.09 -16.52 19.99
CA ILE A 736 12.30 -16.05 18.84
C ILE A 736 12.22 -14.53 18.82
N SER A 737 12.51 -13.93 17.67
CA SER A 737 12.19 -12.53 17.39
C SER A 737 11.47 -12.40 16.04
N HIS A 738 10.75 -11.32 15.85
CA HIS A 738 9.99 -11.04 14.65
C HIS A 738 10.55 -9.81 13.94
N VAL A 739 10.48 -9.80 12.61
CA VAL A 739 10.77 -8.61 11.79
C VAL A 739 9.76 -8.55 10.64
N PRO A 740 9.41 -7.35 10.18
CA PRO A 740 8.49 -7.21 9.05
C PRO A 740 9.05 -7.75 7.72
N SER A 741 10.38 -7.72 7.55
CA SER A 741 11.08 -8.22 6.35
C SER A 741 12.57 -8.41 6.61
N ALA A 742 13.27 -9.06 5.68
CA ALA A 742 14.73 -9.17 5.70
C ALA A 742 15.42 -7.80 5.64
N ALA A 743 14.89 -6.86 4.87
CA ALA A 743 15.41 -5.49 4.83
C ALA A 743 15.28 -4.78 6.19
N SER A 744 14.15 -4.99 6.90
CA SER A 744 13.95 -4.48 8.26
C SER A 744 14.99 -5.07 9.23
N PHE A 745 15.27 -6.37 9.14
CA PHE A 745 16.32 -7.01 9.94
C PHE A 745 17.68 -6.32 9.75
N VAL A 746 18.08 -6.10 8.49
CA VAL A 746 19.37 -5.46 8.16
C VAL A 746 19.40 -4.02 8.67
N ASN A 747 18.35 -3.24 8.44
CA ASN A 747 18.28 -1.85 8.81
C ASN A 747 18.29 -1.65 10.34
N LEU A 748 17.52 -2.45 11.07
CA LEU A 748 17.47 -2.39 12.53
C LEU A 748 18.82 -2.79 13.17
N ARG A 749 19.51 -3.79 12.63
CA ARG A 749 20.83 -4.19 13.14
C ARG A 749 21.93 -3.18 12.83
N LYS A 750 21.90 -2.57 11.65
CA LYS A 750 22.83 -1.48 11.32
C LYS A 750 22.58 -0.25 12.23
N GLY A 751 21.31 0.07 12.49
CA GLY A 751 20.89 1.17 13.36
C GLY A 751 21.23 0.96 14.84
N ALA A 752 21.21 -0.28 15.33
CA ALA A 752 21.50 -0.60 16.73
C ALA A 752 22.90 -0.15 17.19
N LYS A 753 23.87 -0.07 16.27
CA LYS A 753 25.25 0.37 16.56
C LYS A 753 25.39 1.85 16.87
N THR A 754 24.34 2.65 16.75
CA THR A 754 24.37 4.11 16.85
C THR A 754 23.61 4.69 18.03
N VAL A 755 23.14 3.84 19.00
CA VAL A 755 22.41 4.33 20.19
C VAL A 755 23.27 5.25 21.03
N GLN A 756 22.81 6.46 21.28
CA GLN A 756 23.47 7.50 22.11
C GLN A 756 22.75 7.74 23.45
N ALA A 757 21.55 7.14 23.66
CA ALA A 757 20.77 7.29 24.87
C ALA A 757 21.57 6.84 26.12
N ARG A 758 21.54 7.65 27.19
CA ARG A 758 22.35 7.45 28.40
C ARG A 758 21.55 6.93 29.60
N ASN A 759 20.26 7.35 29.70
CA ASN A 759 19.43 6.96 30.84
C ASN A 759 18.89 5.56 30.65
N PRO A 760 18.76 4.74 31.69
CA PRO A 760 18.40 3.34 31.53
C PRO A 760 16.94 3.15 31.09
N TRP A 761 15.98 3.83 31.73
CA TRP A 761 14.56 3.53 31.57
C TRP A 761 13.65 4.73 31.86
N PHE A 762 12.52 4.85 31.12
CA PHE A 762 11.44 5.80 31.36
C PHE A 762 10.08 5.11 31.27
N GLY A 763 9.25 5.23 32.31
CA GLY A 763 7.97 4.53 32.42
C GLY A 763 6.75 5.44 32.30
N MET A 764 5.68 4.93 31.67
CA MET A 764 4.43 5.66 31.44
C MET A 764 3.23 4.72 31.58
N GLY A 765 2.26 5.11 32.43
CA GLY A 765 1.09 4.26 32.67
C GLY A 765 0.11 4.80 33.70
N ASP A 766 -0.68 3.89 34.28
CA ASP A 766 -1.77 4.22 35.19
C ASP A 766 -2.85 5.09 34.53
N PHE A 767 -3.31 4.64 33.38
CA PHE A 767 -4.35 5.30 32.58
C PHE A 767 -5.61 5.64 33.43
N LYS A 768 -6.08 6.87 33.28
CA LYS A 768 -7.37 7.33 33.86
C LYS A 768 -8.33 7.62 32.69
N PRO A 769 -9.44 6.85 32.56
CA PRO A 769 -10.38 7.02 31.46
C PRO A 769 -11.03 8.41 31.46
N PRO A 770 -11.42 8.92 30.28
CA PRO A 770 -12.20 10.15 30.19
C PRO A 770 -13.59 9.94 30.79
N SER A 771 -14.20 11.04 31.28
CA SER A 771 -15.62 11.01 31.59
C SER A 771 -16.47 10.75 30.34
N LEU A 772 -17.66 10.18 30.51
CA LEU A 772 -18.59 9.95 29.40
C LEU A 772 -18.89 11.24 28.63
N LYS A 773 -18.98 12.38 29.30
CA LYS A 773 -19.18 13.70 28.69
C LYS A 773 -18.03 14.08 27.78
N GLN A 774 -16.79 13.88 28.21
CA GLN A 774 -15.59 14.14 27.39
C GLN A 774 -15.51 13.20 26.20
N ALA A 775 -15.83 11.93 26.38
CA ALA A 775 -15.86 10.94 25.31
C ALA A 775 -16.94 11.27 24.27
N MET A 776 -18.15 11.65 24.69
CA MET A 776 -19.23 12.08 23.79
C MET A 776 -18.89 13.37 23.04
N ALA A 777 -18.09 14.27 23.62
CA ALA A 777 -17.61 15.45 22.94
C ALA A 777 -16.55 15.13 21.85
N THR A 778 -15.94 13.95 21.91
CA THR A 778 -14.97 13.46 20.91
C THR A 778 -15.65 12.64 19.82
N PHE A 779 -16.58 11.77 20.19
CA PHE A 779 -17.29 10.87 19.30
C PHE A 779 -18.76 11.31 19.19
N PRO A 780 -19.20 11.82 18.01
CA PRO A 780 -20.58 12.26 17.80
C PRO A 780 -21.59 11.15 18.11
N VAL A 781 -22.60 11.50 18.93
CA VAL A 781 -23.57 10.53 19.49
C VAL A 781 -24.32 9.78 18.40
N ASP A 782 -24.70 10.47 17.31
CA ASP A 782 -25.52 9.91 16.24
C ASP A 782 -24.77 8.89 15.36
N ALA A 783 -23.45 9.02 15.25
CA ALA A 783 -22.63 8.14 14.40
C ALA A 783 -21.77 7.16 15.20
N CYS A 784 -21.30 7.57 16.38
CA CYS A 784 -20.21 6.92 17.11
C CYS A 784 -20.46 6.84 18.63
N GLY A 785 -21.68 6.99 19.11
CA GLY A 785 -22.02 7.03 20.53
C GLY A 785 -21.60 5.79 21.32
N ASP A 786 -21.59 4.61 20.69
CA ASP A 786 -21.12 3.38 21.31
C ASP A 786 -19.60 3.42 21.57
N SER A 787 -18.83 4.06 20.70
CA SER A 787 -17.38 4.26 20.89
C SER A 787 -17.08 5.19 22.07
N ALA A 788 -17.90 6.23 22.28
CA ALA A 788 -17.77 7.09 23.45
C ALA A 788 -18.00 6.32 24.76
N LYS A 789 -19.03 5.47 24.81
CA LYS A 789 -19.30 4.61 25.95
C LYS A 789 -18.18 3.61 26.19
N ALA A 790 -17.71 2.95 25.13
CA ALA A 790 -16.61 1.98 25.20
C ALA A 790 -15.34 2.63 25.78
N LEU A 791 -14.91 3.80 25.24
CA LEU A 791 -13.73 4.50 25.75
C LEU A 791 -13.88 4.94 27.22
N ALA A 792 -15.04 5.45 27.62
CA ALA A 792 -15.29 5.90 28.97
C ALA A 792 -15.43 4.74 30.01
N SER A 793 -15.73 3.52 29.54
CA SER A 793 -15.91 2.33 30.37
C SER A 793 -14.69 1.42 30.44
N LEU A 794 -13.56 1.80 29.81
CA LEU A 794 -12.34 1.01 29.89
C LEU A 794 -11.89 0.82 31.33
N PRO A 795 -11.57 -0.41 31.76
CA PRO A 795 -11.20 -0.70 33.13
C PRO A 795 -9.85 -0.06 33.47
N PRO A 796 -9.62 0.35 34.73
CA PRO A 796 -8.29 0.70 35.20
C PRO A 796 -7.37 -0.53 35.16
N LEU A 797 -6.08 -0.30 34.98
CA LEU A 797 -5.03 -1.34 34.99
C LEU A 797 -4.22 -1.24 36.30
N PRO A 798 -4.68 -1.83 37.40
CA PRO A 798 -3.99 -1.70 38.69
C PRO A 798 -2.60 -2.34 38.70
N GLY A 799 -2.41 -3.36 37.90
CA GLY A 799 -1.10 -4.02 37.71
C GLY A 799 -0.06 -3.12 37.04
N ALA A 800 -0.47 -2.15 36.20
CA ALA A 800 0.45 -1.27 35.46
C ALA A 800 1.36 -0.45 36.39
N VAL A 801 0.83 0.10 37.51
CA VAL A 801 1.63 0.85 38.47
C VAL A 801 2.72 -0.03 39.09
N ARG A 802 2.37 -1.26 39.46
CA ARG A 802 3.32 -2.19 40.08
C ARG A 802 4.35 -2.69 39.06
N GLU A 803 3.93 -2.91 37.82
CA GLU A 803 4.84 -3.28 36.72
C GLU A 803 5.88 -2.20 36.49
N LEU A 804 5.47 -0.95 36.39
CA LEU A 804 6.39 0.18 36.18
C LEU A 804 7.32 0.38 37.37
N GLU A 805 6.83 0.22 38.62
CA GLU A 805 7.67 0.34 39.79
C GLU A 805 8.71 -0.79 39.88
N VAL A 806 8.34 -2.04 39.56
CA VAL A 806 9.31 -3.17 39.49
C VAL A 806 10.33 -2.93 38.38
N ALA A 807 9.87 -2.50 37.21
CA ALA A 807 10.74 -2.17 36.08
C ALA A 807 11.73 -1.04 36.45
N ARG A 808 11.24 0.04 37.05
CA ARG A 808 12.06 1.16 37.53
C ARG A 808 13.17 0.72 38.49
N GLN A 809 12.83 -0.15 39.46
CA GLN A 809 13.81 -0.68 40.41
C GLN A 809 14.85 -1.57 39.74
N LEU A 810 14.42 -2.47 38.83
CA LEU A 810 15.33 -3.38 38.10
C LEU A 810 16.30 -2.60 37.22
N GLU A 811 15.86 -1.52 36.61
CA GLU A 811 16.69 -0.67 35.75
C GLU A 811 17.48 0.40 36.51
N GLY A 812 17.28 0.54 37.85
CA GLY A 812 17.96 1.54 38.66
C GLY A 812 17.59 2.98 38.27
N ALA A 813 16.38 3.21 37.73
CA ALA A 813 15.94 4.50 37.26
C ALA A 813 15.40 5.39 38.41
N ALA A 814 15.50 6.71 38.22
CA ALA A 814 15.04 7.67 39.23
C ALA A 814 13.50 7.69 39.33
N ALA A 815 12.95 8.08 40.47
CA ALA A 815 11.51 8.22 40.66
C ALA A 815 10.89 9.29 39.72
N SER A 816 11.70 10.25 39.23
CA SER A 816 11.30 11.28 38.28
C SER A 816 11.17 10.77 36.85
N ASP A 817 11.70 9.59 36.54
CA ASP A 817 11.76 9.04 35.18
C ASP A 817 10.50 8.25 34.86
N GLN A 818 9.34 8.84 35.22
CA GLN A 818 8.04 8.23 34.93
C GLN A 818 6.91 9.27 34.87
N LEU A 819 5.86 8.93 34.09
CA LEU A 819 4.59 9.65 34.02
C LEU A 819 3.46 8.69 34.44
N LEU A 820 2.84 8.92 35.59
CA LEU A 820 1.78 8.06 36.14
C LEU A 820 0.47 8.83 36.37
N GLY A 821 -0.64 8.14 36.26
CA GLY A 821 -1.98 8.66 36.54
C GLY A 821 -2.29 9.90 35.73
N MET A 822 -2.71 10.97 36.38
CA MET A 822 -3.09 12.23 35.73
C MET A 822 -1.90 12.98 35.10
N ALA A 823 -0.65 12.64 35.44
CA ALA A 823 0.54 13.18 34.76
C ALA A 823 0.80 12.50 33.41
N PHE A 824 0.26 11.30 33.20
CA PHE A 824 0.41 10.56 31.97
C PHE A 824 -0.61 11.04 30.90
N THR A 825 -0.38 12.16 30.28
CA THR A 825 -1.19 12.71 29.17
C THR A 825 -0.41 12.67 27.87
N SER A 826 -1.11 12.62 26.73
CA SER A 826 -0.45 12.64 25.40
C SER A 826 0.50 13.84 25.25
N GLN A 827 0.12 15.01 25.76
CA GLN A 827 0.96 16.20 25.72
C GLN A 827 2.22 16.07 26.60
N ALA A 828 2.11 15.45 27.78
CA ALA A 828 3.24 15.22 28.67
C ALA A 828 4.24 14.23 28.04
N VAL A 829 3.73 13.16 27.42
CA VAL A 829 4.54 12.19 26.67
C VAL A 829 5.33 12.87 25.53
N LEU A 830 4.66 13.69 24.72
CA LEU A 830 5.30 14.40 23.60
C LEU A 830 6.36 15.43 24.04
N LYS A 831 6.29 15.91 25.30
CA LYS A 831 7.28 16.83 25.87
C LYS A 831 8.39 16.15 26.66
N ALA A 832 8.22 14.88 27.01
CA ALA A 832 9.21 14.13 27.77
C ALA A 832 10.51 13.94 26.95
N PRO A 833 11.69 13.99 27.59
CA PRO A 833 12.98 13.87 26.89
C PRO A 833 13.30 12.41 26.53
N LEU A 834 12.38 11.71 25.88
CA LEU A 834 12.42 10.25 25.65
C LEU A 834 13.62 9.80 24.81
N LYS A 835 14.20 10.68 23.99
CA LYS A 835 15.43 10.38 23.24
C LYS A 835 16.66 10.07 24.09
N ASN A 836 16.60 10.43 25.37
CA ASN A 836 17.73 10.22 26.29
C ASN A 836 17.69 8.85 26.99
N PHE A 837 16.63 8.06 26.75
CA PHE A 837 16.36 6.80 27.47
C PHE A 837 16.53 5.58 26.55
N ARG A 838 17.25 4.59 27.05
CA ARG A 838 17.49 3.31 26.36
C ARG A 838 16.24 2.46 26.28
N ILE A 839 15.47 2.43 27.37
CA ILE A 839 14.20 1.68 27.45
C ILE A 839 13.06 2.68 27.71
N VAL A 840 12.03 2.64 26.88
CA VAL A 840 10.78 3.40 27.01
C VAL A 840 9.65 2.43 27.21
N HIS A 841 8.93 2.53 28.35
CA HIS A 841 7.95 1.55 28.78
C HIS A 841 6.56 2.16 28.92
N PHE A 842 5.60 1.68 28.14
CA PHE A 842 4.17 2.00 28.24
C PHE A 842 3.41 0.82 28.85
N ALA A 843 2.77 1.03 30.00
CA ALA A 843 1.87 0.10 30.65
C ALA A 843 0.44 0.69 30.68
N THR A 844 -0.33 0.48 29.60
CA THR A 844 -1.63 1.11 29.37
C THR A 844 -2.45 0.35 28.33
N HIS A 845 -3.62 0.87 27.97
CA HIS A 845 -4.41 0.34 26.84
C HIS A 845 -3.91 0.87 25.49
N ALA A 846 -4.15 0.12 24.42
CA ALA A 846 -4.04 0.57 23.05
C ALA A 846 -5.36 0.33 22.31
N ILE A 847 -5.61 1.13 21.28
CA ILE A 847 -6.76 0.99 20.41
C ILE A 847 -6.26 0.75 18.99
N LEU A 848 -6.81 -0.27 18.34
CA LEU A 848 -6.54 -0.58 16.95
C LEU A 848 -7.60 0.02 16.02
N PRO A 849 -7.29 0.20 14.71
CA PRO A 849 -8.27 0.66 13.73
C PRO A 849 -9.50 -0.26 13.69
N GLY A 850 -10.67 0.33 13.83
CA GLY A 850 -11.95 -0.41 13.80
C GLY A 850 -12.48 -0.89 15.15
N GLU A 851 -11.71 -0.87 16.25
CA GLU A 851 -12.18 -1.19 17.59
C GLU A 851 -13.11 -0.09 18.12
N LEU A 852 -12.82 1.16 17.82
CA LEU A 852 -13.75 2.27 18.05
C LEU A 852 -14.22 2.80 16.70
N ARG A 853 -15.53 2.85 16.50
CA ARG A 853 -16.11 3.54 15.32
C ARG A 853 -15.65 5.00 15.33
N CYS A 854 -15.35 5.53 14.14
CA CYS A 854 -14.83 6.88 13.95
C CYS A 854 -13.40 7.13 14.48
N GLN A 855 -12.69 6.09 14.94
CA GLN A 855 -11.26 6.13 15.20
C GLN A 855 -10.54 5.36 14.08
N ALA A 856 -10.00 6.09 13.12
CA ALA A 856 -9.33 5.50 11.95
C ALA A 856 -7.85 5.17 12.20
N GLU A 857 -7.26 5.72 13.25
CA GLU A 857 -5.84 5.63 13.56
C GLU A 857 -5.59 4.86 14.85
N PRO A 858 -4.64 3.93 14.90
CA PRO A 858 -4.29 3.27 16.15
C PRO A 858 -3.68 4.27 17.13
N ALA A 859 -3.94 4.08 18.42
CA ALA A 859 -3.48 4.97 19.47
C ALA A 859 -3.10 4.20 20.75
N VAL A 860 -2.10 4.71 21.47
CA VAL A 860 -1.83 4.36 22.86
C VAL A 860 -2.69 5.27 23.74
N LEU A 861 -3.43 4.71 24.69
CA LEU A 861 -4.28 5.50 25.56
C LEU A 861 -3.46 6.15 26.70
N THR A 862 -3.75 7.42 26.93
CA THR A 862 -3.19 8.26 28.00
C THR A 862 -4.33 8.86 28.83
N SER A 863 -4.01 9.39 29.98
CA SER A 863 -5.02 9.97 30.86
C SER A 863 -5.62 11.28 30.32
N THR A 864 -6.92 11.46 30.51
CA THR A 864 -7.58 12.70 30.09
C THR A 864 -7.59 13.70 31.27
N PRO A 865 -7.04 14.92 31.11
CA PRO A 865 -7.16 15.94 32.13
C PRO A 865 -8.64 16.24 32.47
N PRO A 866 -9.00 16.43 33.76
CA PRO A 866 -10.38 16.68 34.17
C PRO A 866 -11.02 17.89 33.47
N ASN A 867 -10.23 18.91 33.16
CA ASN A 867 -10.66 20.14 32.49
C ASN A 867 -10.55 20.09 30.95
N ALA A 868 -10.18 18.96 30.37
CA ALA A 868 -10.14 18.82 28.94
C ALA A 868 -11.57 18.90 28.35
N PRO A 869 -11.80 19.65 27.28
CA PRO A 869 -13.13 19.81 26.69
C PRO A 869 -13.64 18.50 26.06
N ASN A 870 -12.74 17.60 25.69
CA ASN A 870 -13.04 16.33 25.03
C ASN A 870 -11.97 15.28 25.38
N ALA A 871 -12.13 14.08 24.90
CA ALA A 871 -11.22 12.95 25.14
C ALA A 871 -10.07 12.84 24.09
N SER A 872 -9.90 13.79 23.19
CA SER A 872 -8.80 13.72 22.20
C SER A 872 -7.42 13.70 22.85
N ALA A 873 -7.29 14.33 24.03
CA ALA A 873 -6.06 14.31 24.84
C ALA A 873 -5.75 12.92 25.48
N ALA A 874 -6.71 11.99 25.45
CA ALA A 874 -6.52 10.62 25.95
C ALA A 874 -5.86 9.70 24.92
N MET A 875 -5.64 10.16 23.71
CA MET A 875 -5.13 9.32 22.62
C MET A 875 -3.79 9.86 22.11
N LEU A 876 -2.74 9.09 22.35
CA LEU A 876 -1.45 9.29 21.72
C LEU A 876 -1.46 8.49 20.39
N THR A 877 -1.83 9.16 19.32
CA THR A 877 -2.06 8.52 18.02
C THR A 877 -0.75 8.10 17.33
N ALA A 878 -0.83 7.17 16.38
CA ALA A 878 0.33 6.74 15.61
C ALA A 878 1.03 7.92 14.90
N SER A 879 0.28 8.88 14.36
CA SER A 879 0.85 10.12 13.80
C SER A 879 1.61 10.96 14.83
N GLN A 880 1.12 11.04 16.06
CA GLN A 880 1.81 11.76 17.14
C GLN A 880 3.06 11.01 17.61
N ILE A 881 3.00 9.66 17.69
CA ILE A 881 4.16 8.83 18.01
C ILE A 881 5.26 8.99 16.96
N GLN A 882 4.92 9.08 15.68
CA GLN A 882 5.89 9.33 14.60
C GLN A 882 6.62 10.68 14.75
N GLN A 883 6.03 11.64 15.44
CA GLN A 883 6.66 12.95 15.72
C GLN A 883 7.62 12.91 16.92
N MET A 884 7.60 11.84 17.71
CA MET A 884 8.51 11.70 18.85
C MET A 884 9.94 11.46 18.34
N GLU A 885 10.90 11.98 19.10
CA GLU A 885 12.31 11.65 18.90
C GLU A 885 12.72 10.60 19.93
N LEU A 886 12.95 9.39 19.46
CA LEU A 886 13.47 8.28 20.25
C LEU A 886 14.87 7.90 19.78
N ASP A 887 15.73 7.52 20.73
CA ASP A 887 16.97 6.81 20.47
C ASP A 887 16.99 5.53 21.33
N ALA A 888 15.81 4.88 21.39
CA ALA A 888 15.56 3.78 22.30
C ALA A 888 16.06 2.45 21.71
N GLU A 889 16.79 1.71 22.53
CA GLU A 889 17.15 0.32 22.25
C GLU A 889 15.92 -0.58 22.26
N LEU A 890 15.00 -0.29 23.21
CA LEU A 890 13.78 -1.05 23.40
C LEU A 890 12.61 -0.15 23.79
N VAL A 891 11.46 -0.36 23.13
CA VAL A 891 10.17 0.17 23.60
C VAL A 891 9.31 -1.02 24.05
N ILE A 892 8.82 -0.97 25.28
CA ILE A 892 7.89 -1.95 25.84
C ILE A 892 6.48 -1.39 25.72
N LEU A 893 5.61 -2.10 25.01
CA LEU A 893 4.20 -1.78 24.84
C LEU A 893 3.38 -2.86 25.55
N ALA A 894 3.32 -2.78 26.86
CA ALA A 894 2.42 -3.59 27.69
C ALA A 894 0.98 -3.03 27.57
N ALA A 895 0.40 -3.19 26.37
CA ALA A 895 -0.93 -2.68 26.05
C ALA A 895 -1.69 -3.74 25.25
N CYS A 896 -2.94 -3.97 25.61
CA CYS A 896 -3.76 -5.04 25.04
C CYS A 896 -3.80 -4.97 23.51
N ASN A 897 -3.60 -6.13 22.86
CA ASN A 897 -3.78 -6.36 21.42
C ASN A 897 -2.86 -5.56 20.47
N THR A 898 -1.75 -4.99 20.94
CA THR A 898 -0.81 -4.25 20.09
C THR A 898 -0.15 -5.12 19.01
N GLY A 899 -0.19 -6.45 19.18
CA GLY A 899 0.30 -7.46 18.26
C GLY A 899 -0.77 -8.27 17.53
N GLY A 900 -2.06 -8.08 17.81
CA GLY A 900 -3.15 -8.90 17.29
C GLY A 900 -3.87 -8.27 16.10
N ALA A 901 -4.10 -9.05 15.04
CA ALA A 901 -4.94 -8.68 13.91
C ALA A 901 -6.27 -9.44 13.99
N ASN A 902 -7.38 -8.76 14.20
CA ASN A 902 -8.68 -9.35 13.94
C ASN A 902 -8.96 -9.32 12.42
N GLY A 903 -8.90 -10.48 11.79
CA GLY A 903 -9.50 -10.91 10.52
C GLY A 903 -9.30 -10.07 9.25
N ALA A 904 -9.41 -8.76 9.28
CA ALA A 904 -9.30 -7.90 8.08
C ALA A 904 -8.04 -7.03 8.07
N ALA A 905 -7.19 -7.11 9.08
CA ALA A 905 -6.08 -6.20 9.31
C ALA A 905 -4.75 -6.92 9.50
N GLY A 906 -4.35 -7.74 8.55
CA GLY A 906 -2.97 -8.26 8.47
C GLY A 906 -1.87 -7.18 8.49
N GLU A 907 -2.29 -5.91 8.53
CA GLU A 907 -1.43 -4.73 8.71
C GLU A 907 -1.52 -4.08 10.11
N SER A 908 -2.30 -4.55 11.06
CA SER A 908 -2.57 -3.81 12.31
C SER A 908 -1.42 -3.84 13.31
N LEU A 909 -0.65 -4.92 13.39
CA LEU A 909 0.66 -4.92 14.07
C LEU A 909 1.55 -3.79 13.53
N SER A 910 1.35 -3.42 12.28
CA SER A 910 2.13 -2.45 11.57
C SER A 910 1.89 -1.00 12.01
N GLY A 911 0.70 -0.62 12.51
CA GLY A 911 0.35 0.78 12.77
C GLY A 911 1.16 1.43 13.90
N LEU A 912 1.03 0.90 15.13
CA LEU A 912 1.78 1.40 16.30
C LEU A 912 3.26 1.04 16.22
N ALA A 913 3.59 -0.22 15.87
CA ALA A 913 4.98 -0.65 15.70
C ALA A 913 5.71 0.21 14.67
N ARG A 914 5.08 0.51 13.53
CA ARG A 914 5.63 1.45 12.54
C ARG A 914 5.91 2.81 13.13
N ALA A 915 4.98 3.34 13.89
CA ALA A 915 5.11 4.67 14.47
C ALA A 915 6.31 4.74 15.42
N PHE A 916 6.49 3.74 16.29
CA PHE A 916 7.64 3.68 17.20
C PHE A 916 8.96 3.44 16.49
N PHE A 917 9.00 2.57 15.47
CA PHE A 917 10.20 2.42 14.64
C PHE A 917 10.56 3.71 13.91
N PHE A 918 9.57 4.41 13.37
CA PHE A 918 9.78 5.71 12.73
C PHE A 918 10.28 6.76 13.72
N ALA A 919 9.77 6.74 14.96
CA ALA A 919 10.21 7.60 16.04
C ALA A 919 11.67 7.32 16.47
N GLY A 920 12.24 6.13 16.14
CA GLY A 920 13.63 5.79 16.45
C GLY A 920 13.83 4.61 17.41
N ALA A 921 12.80 3.83 17.69
CA ALA A 921 12.94 2.56 18.41
C ALA A 921 13.69 1.53 17.55
N ARG A 922 14.54 0.71 18.17
CA ARG A 922 15.25 -0.39 17.49
C ARG A 922 14.65 -1.74 17.71
N SER A 923 13.97 -1.93 18.81
CA SER A 923 13.16 -3.10 19.08
C SER A 923 11.92 -2.74 19.88
N LEU A 924 10.88 -3.56 19.74
CA LEU A 924 9.61 -3.42 20.44
C LEU A 924 9.27 -4.74 21.12
N LEU A 925 8.89 -4.68 22.39
CA LEU A 925 8.19 -5.76 23.08
C LEU A 925 6.69 -5.42 23.03
N VAL A 926 5.91 -6.24 22.33
CA VAL A 926 4.46 -6.03 22.11
C VAL A 926 3.66 -7.22 22.61
N THR A 927 2.37 -7.02 22.90
CA THR A 927 1.47 -8.12 23.30
C THR A 927 0.53 -8.51 22.16
N HIS A 928 0.27 -9.81 22.02
CA HIS A 928 -0.58 -10.39 20.97
C HIS A 928 -2.08 -10.42 21.33
N TRP A 929 -2.41 -10.39 22.60
CA TRP A 929 -3.78 -10.40 23.14
C TRP A 929 -3.84 -9.69 24.48
N GLU A 930 -5.07 -9.53 25.01
CA GLU A 930 -5.29 -8.98 26.34
C GLU A 930 -4.73 -9.96 27.39
N ALA A 931 -3.73 -9.50 28.12
CA ALA A 931 -3.02 -10.30 29.10
C ALA A 931 -3.55 -10.07 30.50
N ASN A 932 -3.47 -11.10 31.35
CA ASN A 932 -3.69 -10.95 32.77
C ASN A 932 -2.59 -10.10 33.40
N ASP A 933 -2.96 -9.04 34.16
CA ASP A 933 -2.03 -8.11 34.80
C ASP A 933 -0.89 -8.78 35.59
N ALA A 934 -1.21 -9.81 36.40
CA ALA A 934 -0.21 -10.51 37.19
C ALA A 934 0.80 -11.27 36.31
N THR A 935 0.34 -11.80 35.21
CA THR A 935 1.17 -12.52 34.22
C THR A 935 2.10 -11.58 33.47
N THR A 936 1.57 -10.43 33.04
CA THR A 936 2.36 -9.41 32.34
C THR A 936 3.44 -8.83 33.25
N LEU A 937 3.09 -8.48 34.47
CA LEU A 937 4.05 -8.05 35.50
C LEU A 937 5.17 -9.07 35.70
N TYR A 938 4.83 -10.36 35.84
CA TYR A 938 5.82 -11.41 36.08
C TYR A 938 6.73 -11.62 34.87
N LEU A 939 6.16 -11.68 33.67
CA LEU A 939 6.92 -11.79 32.43
C LEU A 939 7.86 -10.61 32.22
N THR A 940 7.39 -9.37 32.43
CA THR A 940 8.20 -8.15 32.29
C THR A 940 9.34 -8.13 33.31
N ALA A 941 9.06 -8.50 34.57
CA ALA A 941 10.08 -8.57 35.62
C ALA A 941 11.18 -9.59 35.29
N LEU A 942 10.80 -10.79 34.83
CA LEU A 942 11.74 -11.84 34.39
C LEU A 942 12.53 -11.37 33.16
N PHE A 943 11.88 -10.75 32.20
CA PHE A 943 12.49 -10.28 30.97
C PHE A 943 13.56 -9.21 31.27
N LEU A 944 13.24 -8.17 32.03
CA LEU A 944 14.18 -7.11 32.40
C LEU A 944 15.30 -7.66 33.29
N GLY A 945 14.98 -8.53 34.27
CA GLY A 945 15.98 -9.20 35.10
C GLY A 945 16.97 -10.03 34.27
N ASN A 946 16.51 -10.79 33.28
CA ASN A 946 17.37 -11.56 32.36
C ASN A 946 18.20 -10.62 31.45
N LEU A 947 17.60 -9.53 30.97
CA LEU A 947 18.29 -8.54 30.14
C LEU A 947 19.45 -7.90 30.89
N ASN A 948 19.23 -7.52 32.15
CA ASN A 948 20.24 -6.92 33.02
C ASN A 948 21.33 -7.94 33.46
N ALA A 949 20.93 -9.19 33.72
CA ALA A 949 21.89 -10.23 34.08
C ALA A 949 22.82 -10.62 32.92
N SER A 950 22.33 -10.50 31.68
CA SER A 950 23.10 -10.89 30.49
C SER A 950 22.81 -9.95 29.31
N PRO A 951 23.26 -8.67 29.37
CA PRO A 951 22.97 -7.70 28.30
C PRO A 951 23.50 -8.17 26.93
N GLN A 952 24.64 -8.89 26.91
CA GLN A 952 25.26 -9.42 25.69
C GLN A 952 24.40 -10.48 24.97
N ALA A 953 23.49 -11.15 25.69
CA ALA A 953 22.58 -12.14 25.09
C ALA A 953 21.45 -11.49 24.29
N GLY A 954 21.18 -10.20 24.55
CA GLY A 954 20.19 -9.39 23.89
C GLY A 954 18.73 -9.69 24.29
N PRO A 955 17.80 -8.84 23.85
CA PRO A 955 16.40 -8.92 24.31
C PRO A 955 15.66 -10.18 23.85
N ALA A 956 15.99 -10.77 22.71
CA ALA A 956 15.35 -12.01 22.26
C ALA A 956 15.63 -13.19 23.20
N MET A 957 16.90 -13.32 23.65
CA MET A 957 17.27 -14.39 24.59
C MET A 957 16.72 -14.10 25.99
N ALA A 958 16.69 -12.83 26.41
CA ALA A 958 16.11 -12.42 27.69
C ALA A 958 14.61 -12.79 27.76
N LEU A 959 13.84 -12.53 26.69
CA LEU A 959 12.44 -12.90 26.57
C LEU A 959 12.27 -14.44 26.56
N ALA A 960 13.07 -15.13 25.76
CA ALA A 960 13.01 -16.60 25.68
C ALA A 960 13.25 -17.25 27.05
N ASN A 961 14.24 -16.77 27.81
CA ASN A 961 14.53 -17.28 29.16
C ASN A 961 13.39 -16.97 30.14
N ALA A 962 12.75 -15.81 30.04
CA ALA A 962 11.57 -15.47 30.84
C ALA A 962 10.40 -16.42 30.54
N GLN A 963 10.10 -16.63 29.25
CA GLN A 963 9.02 -17.53 28.80
C GLN A 963 9.28 -18.99 29.18
N ARG A 964 10.52 -19.47 29.03
CA ARG A 964 10.93 -20.84 29.45
C ARG A 964 10.80 -21.03 30.94
N ARG A 965 11.18 -20.03 31.73
CA ARG A 965 11.05 -20.08 33.17
C ARG A 965 9.58 -20.13 33.60
N MET A 966 8.72 -19.26 33.05
CA MET A 966 7.27 -19.30 33.32
C MET A 966 6.68 -20.67 33.00
N LEU A 967 7.06 -21.25 31.84
CA LEU A 967 6.59 -22.57 31.41
C LEU A 967 7.09 -23.70 32.35
N SER A 968 8.33 -23.64 32.83
CA SER A 968 8.91 -24.64 33.74
C SER A 968 8.32 -24.59 35.15
N GLU A 969 7.89 -23.38 35.61
CA GLU A 969 7.23 -23.18 36.90
C GLU A 969 5.73 -23.53 36.87
N SER A 970 5.16 -23.78 35.68
CA SER A 970 3.72 -24.08 35.48
C SER A 970 3.44 -25.57 35.71
N VAL A 971 3.64 -26.05 36.95
CA VAL A 971 3.41 -27.42 37.37
C VAL A 971 2.53 -27.48 38.63
N GLY A 972 1.92 -28.59 38.92
CA GLY A 972 1.04 -28.79 40.06
C GLY A 972 -0.18 -27.85 40.03
N GLU A 973 -0.42 -27.09 41.07
CA GLU A 973 -1.53 -26.14 41.17
C GLU A 973 -1.46 -25.02 40.09
N ARG A 974 -0.27 -24.74 39.57
CA ARG A 974 -0.03 -23.77 38.49
C ARG A 974 -0.06 -24.35 37.09
N ALA A 975 -0.41 -25.66 36.91
CA ALA A 975 -0.38 -26.33 35.62
C ALA A 975 -1.21 -25.59 34.53
N VAL A 976 -2.28 -24.92 34.93
CA VAL A 976 -3.10 -24.08 34.04
C VAL A 976 -2.28 -22.95 33.39
N GLN A 977 -1.23 -22.47 34.04
CA GLN A 977 -0.36 -21.39 33.54
C GLN A 977 0.61 -21.91 32.44
N ALA A 978 0.69 -23.22 32.18
CA ALA A 978 1.41 -23.77 31.05
C ALA A 978 0.72 -23.47 29.70
N HIS A 979 -0.55 -23.04 29.74
CA HIS A 979 -1.27 -22.57 28.56
C HIS A 979 -0.56 -21.35 27.95
N PRO A 980 -0.30 -21.31 26.61
CA PRO A 980 0.41 -20.20 25.96
C PRO A 980 -0.20 -18.81 26.19
N TYR A 981 -1.48 -18.74 26.52
CA TYR A 981 -2.14 -17.49 26.91
C TYR A 981 -1.35 -16.71 27.99
N TYR A 982 -0.72 -17.39 28.93
CA TYR A 982 -0.03 -16.78 30.06
C TYR A 982 1.41 -16.39 29.75
N TRP A 983 2.16 -17.18 29.01
CA TRP A 983 3.60 -16.97 28.83
C TRP A 983 4.01 -16.52 27.42
N ALA A 984 3.19 -16.80 26.39
CA ALA A 984 3.49 -16.44 25.00
C ALA A 984 2.81 -15.15 24.54
N VAL A 985 2.25 -14.38 25.47
CA VAL A 985 1.52 -13.14 25.22
C VAL A 985 2.41 -12.08 24.59
N ALA A 986 3.69 -12.02 24.95
CA ALA A 986 4.63 -11.03 24.45
C ALA A 986 5.48 -11.58 23.30
N ALA A 987 5.71 -10.73 22.31
CA ALA A 987 6.64 -10.96 21.20
C ALA A 987 7.63 -9.80 21.07
N LEU A 988 8.86 -10.14 20.72
CA LEU A 988 9.87 -9.16 20.38
C LEU A 988 9.85 -8.90 18.86
N ILE A 989 9.72 -7.62 18.48
CA ILE A 989 9.89 -7.17 17.10
C ILE A 989 11.18 -6.37 17.03
N GLY A 990 12.10 -6.78 16.14
CA GLY A 990 13.39 -6.12 15.96
C GLY A 990 14.57 -7.07 16.08
N GLY A 991 15.76 -6.52 15.90
CA GLY A 991 17.00 -7.29 15.90
C GLY A 991 17.58 -7.53 17.28
N ARG A 992 18.50 -8.49 17.38
CA ARG A 992 19.39 -8.69 18.53
C ARG A 992 20.34 -7.48 18.65
N GLY A 993 20.50 -6.92 19.86
CA GLY A 993 21.57 -5.99 20.16
C GLY A 993 22.95 -6.65 20.00
N GLU A 994 24.04 -5.86 19.89
CA GLU A 994 25.39 -6.40 19.82
C GLU A 994 25.68 -7.37 20.98
N GLY A 995 25.95 -8.63 20.66
CA GLY A 995 26.40 -9.58 21.66
C GLY A 995 26.72 -10.93 21.02
N GLY A 996 28.00 -11.23 20.90
CA GLY A 996 28.46 -12.57 20.52
C GLY A 996 28.03 -13.61 21.55
N GLY A 997 27.54 -14.76 21.06
CA GLY A 997 27.58 -16.07 21.69
C GLY A 997 27.14 -16.21 23.16
N GLY A 998 25.96 -15.73 23.52
CA GLY A 998 25.33 -16.13 24.79
C GLY A 998 24.91 -17.60 24.73
N LYS A 999 25.54 -18.48 25.53
CA LYS A 999 25.12 -19.89 25.66
C LYS A 999 23.71 -19.93 26.26
N MET A 1000 22.84 -20.77 25.70
CA MET A 1000 21.56 -21.10 26.32
C MET A 1000 21.83 -21.56 27.78
N ALA A 1001 21.18 -20.88 28.73
CA ALA A 1001 21.15 -21.42 30.10
C ALA A 1001 20.47 -22.80 30.06
N ALA A 1002 21.20 -23.82 30.45
CA ALA A 1002 20.62 -25.16 30.60
C ALA A 1002 19.49 -25.08 31.62
N VAL A 1003 18.31 -25.57 31.26
CA VAL A 1003 17.23 -25.78 32.22
C VAL A 1003 17.80 -26.68 33.35
N PRO A 1004 17.77 -26.29 34.64
CA PRO A 1004 18.21 -27.15 35.69
C PRO A 1004 17.40 -28.45 35.66
N GLY A 1005 18.05 -29.56 35.37
CA GLY A 1005 17.42 -30.86 35.45
C GLY A 1005 16.81 -31.06 36.84
N GLY A 1006 15.53 -31.44 36.92
CA GLY A 1006 14.90 -31.83 38.18
C GLY A 1006 15.80 -32.89 38.90
N PRO A 1007 15.72 -32.98 40.23
CA PRO A 1007 16.56 -33.88 40.98
C PRO A 1007 16.35 -35.30 40.48
N ALA A 1008 17.44 -35.96 40.10
CA ALA A 1008 17.45 -37.41 39.85
C ALA A 1008 16.90 -38.12 41.08
N GLY A 1009 15.76 -38.76 40.94
CA GLY A 1009 15.17 -39.54 42.00
C GLY A 1009 16.12 -40.67 42.45
N GLY A 1010 16.51 -40.63 43.74
CA GLY A 1010 17.05 -41.72 44.49
C GLY A 1010 15.95 -42.31 45.36
#